data_9650921418d733a1b5066cd7af22a6b6
#
_entry.id   9650921418d733a1b5066cd7af22a6b6
#
_cell.length_a   1.000
_cell.length_b   1.000
_cell.length_c   1.000
_cell.angle_alpha   90.00
_cell.angle_beta   90.00
_cell.angle_gamma   90.00
#
_symmetry.space_group_name_H-M   'P 1'
#
loop_
_entity.id
_entity.type
_entity.pdbx_description
1 polymer ?
#
loop_
_entity_poly.entity_id
_entity_poly.type
_entity_poly.pdbx_seq_one_letter_code
_entity_poly.pdbx_strand_id
1 'polypeptide(L)'
;MATLTEVQTARARLLAQQSEHEYRSALADTVPADHLLSAAIGVRRQVIDLLAGLTDRLLECVADQADETRVHYLLTEQINQVLREAGDRARAVTASMPTFGAEFRRGVRPRDLLTVSQWADRYRLITSGTNAPGPWQTALTPYLRAIQDDLSEHSPVATVVFRKASGLGGTEAMFNWIAYTMHHLGNRDMLLVMPTLELRDRSLNPRLAKMLRQTPVLSSLVTTASRNNANRVDILEYGADARLIKAGANSADSLRSDHVPYVICDEVSAFKWDVGGEGDPFTLIANRQRTFTRAKTLLISTPTNDGRCRIDEAYQASDRRHYHVPCPECGALHELQQANLRWRTLPEEHAPGQPEKQIVTAAWMVCPHCGSEIQEGQKPQMLARGIWIADRPHVHHVHGYHLNAFNAPVGLGLSWVKIAQKWLDAQTDTAKLKAYINTFLGEVFVESGQGADALALLSRLEPWTAEQIRASVRPLRIVCGIDVQKDRLEATLAAFGLDEECWVLDHQILAGDTAQPEVWADLADLLRAARVERACIDSGYQTGMVQDFCAHRAWCVPTKGLAGPGRDVVEDQRRRAARLRTKRRRGRPVEPIGVDHAKALIYSRLAQTKVGAGYIHFPAEAWADDEYFLQLAAEQMRTRQRGGRTITEWVQIRPRNEALDCLVLCLSAHRLAGKLKATDKPAASAPEQRTASAPAATPTDQIGRASCRER
;
A
#
# COMPACT_ATOMS: atom_id res chain seq x y z
N MET A 1 -4.17 -20.03 -37.33
CA MET A 1 -3.22 -20.35 -36.25
C MET A 1 -2.08 -21.11 -36.92
N ALA A 2 -0.87 -20.52 -36.98
CA ALA A 2 0.31 -21.22 -37.46
C ALA A 2 0.61 -22.38 -36.48
N THR A 3 0.94 -23.53 -37.01
CA THR A 3 1.29 -24.68 -36.17
C THR A 3 2.60 -24.40 -35.42
N LEU A 4 2.79 -25.01 -34.26
CA LEU A 4 4.01 -24.88 -33.46
C LEU A 4 5.27 -25.13 -34.30
N THR A 5 5.19 -26.04 -35.25
CA THR A 5 6.25 -26.39 -36.22
C THR A 5 6.58 -25.24 -37.18
N GLU A 6 5.60 -24.49 -37.66
CA GLU A 6 5.82 -23.34 -38.57
C GLU A 6 6.49 -22.19 -37.84
N VAL A 7 6.11 -21.91 -36.57
CA VAL A 7 6.75 -20.89 -35.73
C VAL A 7 8.20 -21.26 -35.40
N GLN A 8 8.46 -22.51 -35.10
CA GLN A 8 9.80 -23.04 -34.82
C GLN A 8 10.70 -23.01 -36.06
N THR A 9 10.18 -23.35 -37.21
CA THR A 9 10.91 -23.28 -38.48
C THR A 9 11.20 -21.86 -38.90
N ALA A 10 10.26 -20.92 -38.71
CA ALA A 10 10.46 -19.50 -38.97
C ALA A 10 11.54 -18.90 -38.06
N ARG A 11 11.52 -19.26 -36.77
CA ARG A 11 12.51 -18.82 -35.77
C ARG A 11 13.92 -19.33 -36.07
N ALA A 12 14.05 -20.61 -36.45
CA ALA A 12 15.33 -21.17 -36.85
C ALA A 12 15.89 -20.50 -38.12
N ARG A 13 15.04 -20.17 -39.10
CA ARG A 13 15.43 -19.41 -40.29
C ARG A 13 15.88 -17.99 -39.96
N LEU A 14 15.18 -17.28 -39.02
CA LEU A 14 15.51 -15.93 -38.63
C LEU A 14 16.88 -15.87 -37.90
N LEU A 15 17.13 -16.83 -37.01
CA LEU A 15 18.42 -16.92 -36.29
C LEU A 15 19.57 -17.26 -37.27
N ALA A 16 19.33 -18.10 -38.26
CA ALA A 16 20.32 -18.39 -39.28
C ALA A 16 20.61 -17.18 -40.18
N GLN A 17 19.59 -16.39 -40.56
CA GLN A 17 19.74 -15.17 -41.36
C GLN A 17 20.46 -14.06 -40.58
N GLN A 18 20.17 -13.88 -39.30
CA GLN A 18 20.81 -12.88 -38.44
C GLN A 18 22.30 -13.20 -38.26
N SER A 19 22.64 -14.44 -37.99
CA SER A 19 24.02 -14.93 -37.93
C SER A 19 24.78 -14.73 -39.26
N GLU A 20 24.10 -14.92 -40.40
CA GLU A 20 24.70 -14.73 -41.72
C GLU A 20 24.97 -13.25 -42.05
N HIS A 21 24.07 -12.34 -41.60
CA HIS A 21 24.21 -10.91 -41.83
C HIS A 21 25.35 -10.34 -40.99
N GLU A 22 25.41 -10.68 -39.71
CA GLU A 22 26.51 -10.27 -38.82
C GLU A 22 27.87 -10.80 -39.28
N TYR A 23 27.89 -12.02 -39.82
CA TYR A 23 29.08 -12.65 -40.35
C TYR A 23 29.57 -11.98 -41.66
N ARG A 24 28.66 -11.62 -42.59
CA ARG A 24 29.00 -10.91 -43.85
C ARG A 24 29.53 -9.52 -43.60
N SER A 25 28.99 -8.81 -42.60
CA SER A 25 29.45 -7.49 -42.22
C SER A 25 30.87 -7.50 -41.64
N ALA A 26 31.19 -8.52 -40.83
CA ALA A 26 32.53 -8.68 -40.26
C ALA A 26 33.60 -9.13 -41.26
N LEU A 27 33.18 -9.86 -42.33
CA LEU A 27 34.07 -10.33 -43.40
C LEU A 27 34.42 -9.32 -44.45
N ALA A 28 33.55 -8.30 -44.70
CA ALA A 28 33.73 -7.34 -45.77
C ALA A 28 34.97 -6.48 -45.60
N ASP A 29 35.53 -6.36 -44.43
CA ASP A 29 36.57 -5.38 -44.11
C ASP A 29 38.02 -5.95 -43.99
N THR A 30 38.27 -7.28 -44.10
CA THR A 30 39.59 -7.74 -43.62
C THR A 30 40.34 -8.90 -44.33
N VAL A 31 39.80 -9.70 -45.33
CA VAL A 31 40.56 -10.91 -45.82
C VAL A 31 40.21 -11.32 -47.27
N PRO A 32 41.19 -11.95 -48.05
CA PRO A 32 40.93 -12.50 -49.39
C PRO A 32 39.95 -13.66 -49.34
N ALA A 33 38.95 -13.61 -50.24
CA ALA A 33 37.65 -14.28 -50.12
C ALA A 33 37.64 -15.83 -50.18
N ASP A 34 38.59 -16.49 -50.83
CA ASP A 34 38.39 -17.86 -51.30
C ASP A 34 38.65 -18.96 -50.24
N HIS A 35 39.51 -18.73 -49.27
CA HIS A 35 39.78 -19.75 -48.21
C HIS A 35 38.86 -19.65 -47.00
N LEU A 36 38.35 -18.47 -46.71
CA LEU A 36 37.43 -18.25 -45.59
C LEU A 36 36.00 -18.71 -45.92
N LEU A 37 35.58 -18.59 -47.16
CA LEU A 37 34.25 -19.00 -47.59
C LEU A 37 34.02 -20.51 -47.41
N SER A 38 35.03 -21.33 -47.72
CA SER A 38 34.96 -22.80 -47.58
C SER A 38 34.89 -23.24 -46.10
N ALA A 39 35.68 -22.64 -45.25
CA ALA A 39 35.64 -22.93 -43.80
C ALA A 39 34.32 -22.44 -43.15
N ALA A 40 33.83 -21.26 -43.57
CA ALA A 40 32.55 -20.70 -43.10
C ALA A 40 31.32 -21.53 -43.52
N ILE A 41 31.32 -22.08 -44.74
CA ILE A 41 30.29 -22.99 -45.23
C ILE A 41 30.26 -24.30 -44.42
N GLY A 42 31.43 -24.81 -44.04
CA GLY A 42 31.55 -26.00 -43.21
C GLY A 42 30.98 -25.82 -41.80
N VAL A 43 31.33 -24.71 -41.16
CA VAL A 43 30.81 -24.36 -39.81
C VAL A 43 29.30 -24.10 -39.86
N ARG A 44 28.81 -23.39 -40.89
CA ARG A 44 27.40 -23.15 -41.12
C ARG A 44 26.58 -24.45 -41.23
N ARG A 45 27.05 -25.39 -42.00
CA ARG A 45 26.38 -26.69 -42.19
C ARG A 45 26.28 -27.46 -40.89
N GLN A 46 27.33 -27.47 -40.09
CA GLN A 46 27.34 -28.15 -38.80
C GLN A 46 26.45 -27.49 -37.77
N VAL A 47 26.36 -26.13 -37.72
CA VAL A 47 25.42 -25.42 -36.85
C VAL A 47 23.98 -25.71 -37.26
N ILE A 48 23.67 -25.81 -38.55
CA ILE A 48 22.35 -26.19 -39.05
C ILE A 48 21.98 -27.62 -38.63
N ASP A 49 22.92 -28.58 -38.77
CA ASP A 49 22.68 -29.98 -38.39
C ASP A 49 22.49 -30.13 -36.87
N LEU A 50 23.22 -29.36 -36.07
CA LEU A 50 23.06 -29.33 -34.62
C LEU A 50 21.73 -28.69 -34.19
N LEU A 51 21.28 -27.62 -34.87
CA LEU A 51 19.98 -26.99 -34.64
C LEU A 51 18.83 -27.89 -35.05
N ALA A 52 18.97 -28.67 -36.12
CA ALA A 52 17.99 -29.67 -36.55
C ALA A 52 17.82 -30.78 -35.48
N GLY A 53 18.91 -31.33 -34.97
CA GLY A 53 18.88 -32.33 -33.88
C GLY A 53 18.36 -31.79 -32.55
N LEU A 54 18.43 -30.46 -32.32
CA LEU A 54 17.80 -29.79 -31.19
C LEU A 54 16.29 -29.73 -31.34
N THR A 55 15.83 -29.47 -32.59
CA THR A 55 14.39 -29.36 -32.89
C THR A 55 13.70 -30.73 -32.70
N ASP A 56 14.35 -31.82 -33.08
CA ASP A 56 13.81 -33.16 -32.92
C ASP A 56 13.65 -33.53 -31.43
N ARG A 57 14.63 -33.23 -30.60
CA ARG A 57 14.57 -33.48 -29.14
C ARG A 57 13.56 -32.60 -28.41
N LEU A 58 13.30 -31.40 -28.92
CA LEU A 58 12.25 -30.52 -28.39
C LEU A 58 10.86 -31.02 -28.70
N LEU A 59 10.69 -31.60 -29.90
CA LEU A 59 9.43 -32.24 -30.29
C LEU A 59 9.12 -33.44 -29.40
N GLU A 60 10.13 -34.23 -29.04
CA GLU A 60 10.00 -35.33 -28.08
C GLU A 60 9.59 -34.85 -26.67
N CYS A 61 10.18 -33.75 -26.17
CA CYS A 61 9.82 -33.16 -24.86
C CYS A 61 8.41 -32.57 -24.85
N VAL A 62 7.93 -32.01 -25.96
CA VAL A 62 6.55 -31.44 -26.07
C VAL A 62 5.51 -32.55 -26.14
N ALA A 63 5.86 -33.73 -26.73
CA ALA A 63 4.98 -34.89 -26.78
C ALA A 63 4.72 -35.50 -25.39
N ASP A 64 5.63 -35.32 -24.43
CA ASP A 64 5.55 -35.87 -23.06
C ASP A 64 4.83 -34.99 -22.04
N GLN A 65 4.13 -33.91 -22.44
CA GLN A 65 3.43 -32.95 -21.56
C GLN A 65 4.31 -32.38 -20.43
N ALA A 66 5.60 -32.18 -20.69
CA ALA A 66 6.54 -31.65 -19.69
C ALA A 66 6.26 -30.17 -19.37
N ASP A 67 6.42 -29.81 -18.11
CA ASP A 67 6.28 -28.44 -17.59
C ASP A 67 7.10 -27.43 -18.42
N GLU A 68 6.48 -26.31 -18.79
CA GLU A 68 7.04 -25.26 -19.63
C GLU A 68 8.39 -24.74 -19.10
N THR A 69 8.58 -24.75 -17.79
CA THR A 69 9.83 -24.39 -17.08
C THR A 69 10.94 -25.38 -17.36
N ARG A 70 10.61 -26.65 -17.42
CA ARG A 70 11.56 -27.76 -17.70
C ARG A 70 11.98 -27.80 -19.19
N VAL A 71 11.04 -27.48 -20.06
CA VAL A 71 11.32 -27.31 -21.51
C VAL A 71 12.24 -26.11 -21.74
N HIS A 72 12.00 -25.01 -21.06
CA HIS A 72 12.85 -23.81 -21.16
C HIS A 72 14.27 -24.04 -20.61
N TYR A 73 14.40 -24.74 -19.49
CA TYR A 73 15.71 -25.12 -18.93
C TYR A 73 16.50 -26.03 -19.86
N LEU A 74 15.87 -27.09 -20.38
CA LEU A 74 16.50 -28.01 -21.30
C LEU A 74 16.91 -27.33 -22.61
N LEU A 75 16.08 -26.43 -23.13
CA LEU A 75 16.37 -25.56 -24.27
C LEU A 75 17.63 -24.74 -24.06
N THR A 76 17.70 -24.06 -22.93
CA THR A 76 18.82 -23.19 -22.58
C THR A 76 20.12 -23.98 -22.44
N GLU A 77 20.07 -25.14 -21.80
CA GLU A 77 21.23 -26.00 -21.59
C GLU A 77 21.74 -26.61 -22.88
N GLN A 78 20.84 -27.04 -23.74
CA GLN A 78 21.17 -27.59 -25.07
C GLN A 78 21.73 -26.52 -26.02
N ILE A 79 21.16 -25.32 -26.05
CA ILE A 79 21.72 -24.18 -26.80
C ILE A 79 23.15 -23.88 -26.35
N ASN A 80 23.38 -23.84 -25.04
CA ASN A 80 24.72 -23.60 -24.47
C ASN A 80 25.70 -24.74 -24.80
N GLN A 81 25.23 -25.99 -24.89
CA GLN A 81 26.03 -27.14 -25.30
C GLN A 81 26.43 -27.00 -26.76
N VAL A 82 25.48 -26.71 -27.65
CA VAL A 82 25.71 -26.50 -29.10
C VAL A 82 26.70 -25.34 -29.32
N LEU A 83 26.56 -24.24 -28.60
CA LEU A 83 27.48 -23.11 -28.70
C LEU A 83 28.89 -23.45 -28.18
N ARG A 84 29.01 -24.25 -27.13
CA ARG A 84 30.32 -24.75 -26.62
C ARG A 84 30.98 -25.65 -27.66
N GLU A 85 30.27 -26.63 -28.22
CA GLU A 85 30.81 -27.53 -29.22
C GLU A 85 31.20 -26.80 -30.51
N ALA A 86 30.41 -25.81 -30.96
CA ALA A 86 30.78 -24.96 -32.10
C ALA A 86 32.02 -24.12 -31.81
N GLY A 87 32.14 -23.57 -30.57
CA GLY A 87 33.30 -22.82 -30.12
C GLY A 87 34.57 -23.69 -30.05
N ASP A 88 34.48 -24.94 -29.63
CA ASP A 88 35.63 -25.88 -29.56
C ASP A 88 36.10 -26.28 -30.96
N ARG A 89 35.18 -26.51 -31.92
CA ARG A 89 35.53 -26.80 -33.32
C ARG A 89 36.13 -25.57 -34.03
N ALA A 90 35.59 -24.36 -33.76
CA ALA A 90 36.14 -23.13 -34.28
C ALA A 90 37.59 -22.89 -33.76
N ARG A 91 37.91 -23.28 -32.52
CA ARG A 91 39.29 -23.27 -31.98
C ARG A 91 40.24 -24.14 -32.76
N ALA A 92 39.82 -25.30 -33.19
CA ALA A 92 40.64 -26.24 -34.00
C ALA A 92 40.94 -25.66 -35.40
N VAL A 93 39.98 -24.98 -36.02
CA VAL A 93 40.12 -24.34 -37.36
C VAL A 93 40.94 -23.05 -37.31
N THR A 94 40.88 -22.30 -36.22
CA THR A 94 41.53 -20.99 -36.10
C THR A 94 42.92 -21.01 -35.47
N ALA A 95 43.47 -22.19 -35.18
CA ALA A 95 44.83 -22.31 -34.62
C ALA A 95 45.91 -21.73 -35.51
N SER A 96 45.67 -21.51 -36.80
CA SER A 96 46.55 -20.88 -37.77
C SER A 96 46.35 -19.38 -37.99
N MET A 97 45.33 -18.76 -37.34
CA MET A 97 44.99 -17.31 -37.47
C MET A 97 44.72 -16.65 -36.11
N PRO A 98 45.74 -16.19 -35.38
CA PRO A 98 45.56 -15.73 -33.99
C PRO A 98 44.55 -14.60 -33.81
N THR A 99 44.50 -13.61 -34.67
CA THR A 99 43.67 -12.40 -34.52
C THR A 99 42.19 -12.72 -34.86
N PHE A 100 41.90 -13.39 -35.97
CA PHE A 100 40.57 -13.81 -36.31
C PHE A 100 39.99 -14.80 -35.30
N GLY A 101 40.82 -15.77 -34.87
CA GLY A 101 40.43 -16.73 -33.84
C GLY A 101 40.13 -16.09 -32.48
N ALA A 102 40.75 -14.97 -32.15
CA ALA A 102 40.44 -14.26 -30.91
C ALA A 102 39.10 -13.53 -30.99
N GLU A 103 38.83 -12.84 -32.10
CA GLU A 103 37.56 -12.11 -32.30
C GLU A 103 36.35 -13.06 -32.52
N PHE A 104 36.57 -14.13 -33.28
CA PHE A 104 35.56 -15.17 -33.47
C PHE A 104 35.23 -15.87 -32.13
N ARG A 105 36.24 -16.23 -31.34
CA ARG A 105 36.05 -16.81 -29.99
C ARG A 105 35.31 -15.84 -29.07
N ARG A 106 35.52 -14.51 -29.18
CA ARG A 106 34.80 -13.52 -28.42
C ARG A 106 33.33 -13.47 -28.84
N GLY A 107 33.01 -13.56 -30.13
CA GLY A 107 31.66 -13.54 -30.71
C GLY A 107 30.84 -14.80 -30.48
N VAL A 108 31.50 -16.00 -30.47
CA VAL A 108 30.84 -17.31 -30.34
C VAL A 108 30.86 -17.84 -28.89
N ARG A 109 31.53 -17.17 -27.98
CA ARG A 109 31.57 -17.58 -26.58
C ARG A 109 30.18 -17.46 -25.99
N PRO A 110 29.58 -18.56 -25.48
CA PRO A 110 28.27 -18.46 -24.81
C PRO A 110 28.36 -17.44 -23.68
N ARG A 111 27.45 -16.51 -23.65
CA ARG A 111 27.33 -15.60 -22.50
C ARG A 111 26.93 -16.42 -21.28
N ASP A 112 27.60 -16.22 -20.16
CA ASP A 112 27.16 -16.79 -18.89
C ASP A 112 25.73 -16.33 -18.65
N LEU A 113 24.80 -17.23 -18.36
CA LEU A 113 23.43 -16.85 -18.01
C LEU A 113 23.40 -16.35 -16.55
N LEU A 114 23.89 -15.14 -16.34
CA LEU A 114 23.88 -14.53 -15.03
C LEU A 114 22.51 -13.94 -14.72
N THR A 115 22.08 -14.09 -13.48
CA THR A 115 21.00 -13.25 -12.94
C THR A 115 21.52 -11.84 -12.63
N VAL A 116 20.61 -10.89 -12.39
CA VAL A 116 21.01 -9.52 -12.02
C VAL A 116 21.82 -9.50 -10.74
N SER A 117 21.44 -10.30 -9.73
CA SER A 117 22.17 -10.39 -8.46
C SER A 117 23.56 -10.99 -8.65
N GLN A 118 23.70 -12.07 -9.44
CA GLN A 118 24.98 -12.69 -9.76
C GLN A 118 25.88 -11.77 -10.57
N TRP A 119 25.30 -11.01 -11.52
CA TRP A 119 26.04 -10.00 -12.25
C TRP A 119 26.57 -8.91 -11.33
N ALA A 120 25.73 -8.43 -10.40
CA ALA A 120 26.12 -7.41 -9.45
C ALA A 120 27.24 -7.89 -8.52
N ASP A 121 27.14 -9.08 -7.95
CA ASP A 121 28.17 -9.69 -7.10
C ASP A 121 29.52 -9.84 -7.84
N ARG A 122 29.47 -10.07 -9.16
CA ARG A 122 30.68 -10.30 -9.96
C ARG A 122 31.37 -9.02 -10.45
N TYR A 123 30.61 -7.98 -10.75
CA TYR A 123 31.13 -6.83 -11.50
C TYR A 123 30.90 -5.47 -10.86
N ARG A 124 29.87 -5.32 -10.02
CA ARG A 124 29.47 -4.03 -9.48
C ARG A 124 30.43 -3.54 -8.39
N LEU A 125 30.88 -2.29 -8.53
CA LEU A 125 31.74 -1.63 -7.54
C LEU A 125 31.06 -0.37 -6.98
N ILE A 126 31.08 -0.20 -5.65
CA ILE A 126 30.61 0.99 -4.95
C ILE A 126 31.78 1.58 -4.16
N THR A 127 32.29 2.73 -4.55
CA THR A 127 33.50 3.29 -3.95
C THR A 127 33.23 4.34 -2.89
N SER A 128 32.04 4.95 -2.86
CA SER A 128 31.69 5.98 -1.87
C SER A 128 30.18 6.24 -1.82
N GLY A 129 29.72 6.90 -0.75
CA GLY A 129 28.30 7.17 -0.50
C GLY A 129 27.55 6.01 0.17
N THR A 130 28.31 5.08 0.76
CA THR A 130 27.81 3.95 1.55
C THR A 130 28.74 3.70 2.73
N ASN A 131 28.23 3.03 3.76
CA ASN A 131 29.01 2.56 4.89
C ASN A 131 29.81 1.28 4.58
N ALA A 132 29.53 0.63 3.43
CA ALA A 132 30.25 -0.56 2.97
C ALA A 132 30.77 -0.33 1.54
N PRO A 133 31.85 0.46 1.36
CA PRO A 133 32.47 0.62 0.06
C PRO A 133 33.21 -0.67 -0.35
N GLY A 134 33.24 -0.97 -1.65
CA GLY A 134 33.88 -2.16 -2.20
C GLY A 134 33.06 -2.83 -3.29
N PRO A 135 33.37 -4.07 -3.66
CA PRO A 135 32.54 -4.90 -4.51
C PRO A 135 31.14 -5.08 -3.91
N TRP A 136 30.14 -5.05 -4.75
CA TRP A 136 28.77 -5.36 -4.33
C TRP A 136 28.69 -6.77 -3.76
N GLN A 137 27.97 -6.93 -2.68
CA GLN A 137 27.71 -8.23 -2.06
C GLN A 137 26.20 -8.33 -1.77
N THR A 138 25.50 -9.10 -2.56
CA THR A 138 24.05 -9.37 -2.34
C THR A 138 23.80 -10.01 -0.97
N ALA A 139 24.81 -10.70 -0.42
CA ALA A 139 24.74 -11.27 0.93
C ALA A 139 24.56 -10.23 2.05
N LEU A 140 24.93 -8.96 1.85
CA LEU A 140 24.70 -7.87 2.82
C LEU A 140 23.22 -7.41 2.82
N THR A 141 22.53 -7.58 1.70
CA THR A 141 21.11 -7.22 1.52
C THR A 141 20.34 -8.38 0.89
N PRO A 142 20.25 -9.55 1.56
CA PRO A 142 19.80 -10.79 0.94
C PRO A 142 18.36 -10.73 0.42
N TYR A 143 17.52 -9.88 0.99
CA TYR A 143 16.16 -9.63 0.51
C TYR A 143 16.11 -9.00 -0.91
N LEU A 144 17.19 -8.35 -1.37
CA LEU A 144 17.24 -7.80 -2.74
C LEU A 144 17.51 -8.86 -3.80
N ARG A 145 17.98 -10.07 -3.43
CA ARG A 145 18.29 -11.13 -4.40
C ARG A 145 17.09 -11.46 -5.28
N ALA A 146 15.96 -11.86 -4.69
CA ALA A 146 14.78 -12.24 -5.44
C ALA A 146 14.25 -11.08 -6.30
N ILE A 147 14.24 -9.85 -5.78
CA ILE A 147 13.82 -8.64 -6.50
C ILE A 147 14.67 -8.42 -7.74
N GLN A 148 16.00 -8.58 -7.63
CA GLN A 148 16.94 -8.44 -8.74
C GLN A 148 16.83 -9.61 -9.73
N ASP A 149 16.69 -10.84 -9.24
CA ASP A 149 16.64 -12.02 -10.09
C ASP A 149 15.36 -12.10 -10.92
N ASP A 150 14.23 -11.58 -10.40
CA ASP A 150 13.00 -11.41 -11.17
C ASP A 150 13.14 -10.44 -12.35
N LEU A 151 14.09 -9.52 -12.30
CA LEU A 151 14.41 -8.59 -13.39
C LEU A 151 15.36 -9.18 -14.44
N SER A 152 15.89 -10.38 -14.22
CA SER A 152 16.78 -11.05 -15.17
C SER A 152 16.04 -11.43 -16.45
N GLU A 153 16.73 -11.45 -17.58
CA GLU A 153 16.12 -11.71 -18.90
C GLU A 153 15.35 -13.02 -18.98
N HIS A 154 15.84 -14.06 -18.29
CA HIS A 154 15.24 -15.39 -18.28
C HIS A 154 14.10 -15.56 -17.25
N SER A 155 13.88 -14.62 -16.34
CA SER A 155 12.75 -14.67 -15.42
C SER A 155 11.42 -14.45 -16.16
N PRO A 156 10.37 -15.22 -15.85
CA PRO A 156 9.03 -15.04 -16.44
C PRO A 156 8.27 -13.84 -15.90
N VAL A 157 8.77 -13.20 -14.84
CA VAL A 157 8.12 -12.07 -14.19
C VAL A 157 8.17 -10.83 -15.09
N ALA A 158 7.02 -10.27 -15.40
CA ALA A 158 6.90 -9.09 -16.24
C ALA A 158 7.00 -7.79 -15.44
N THR A 159 6.44 -7.75 -14.23
CA THR A 159 6.45 -6.55 -13.39
C THR A 159 6.91 -6.87 -11.98
N VAL A 160 7.85 -6.07 -11.50
CA VAL A 160 8.36 -6.09 -10.13
C VAL A 160 7.95 -4.79 -9.44
N VAL A 161 7.22 -4.91 -8.34
CA VAL A 161 6.78 -3.78 -7.51
C VAL A 161 7.51 -3.83 -6.18
N PHE A 162 8.29 -2.80 -5.86
CA PHE A 162 9.00 -2.72 -4.59
C PHE A 162 8.47 -1.58 -3.73
N ARG A 163 7.45 -1.87 -2.91
CA ARG A 163 6.92 -1.00 -1.85
C ARG A 163 7.79 -1.16 -0.62
N LYS A 164 8.49 -0.14 -0.22
CA LYS A 164 9.54 -0.27 0.79
C LYS A 164 9.63 0.91 1.74
N ALA A 165 10.19 0.67 2.91
CA ALA A 165 10.73 1.73 3.75
C ALA A 165 11.93 2.43 3.08
N SER A 166 12.29 3.60 3.57
CA SER A 166 13.43 4.37 3.06
C SER A 166 14.76 3.67 3.39
N GLY A 167 15.77 3.82 2.52
CA GLY A 167 17.13 3.36 2.79
C GLY A 167 17.38 1.85 2.67
N LEU A 168 16.49 1.08 2.03
CA LEU A 168 16.61 -0.38 1.87
C LEU A 168 17.20 -0.85 0.53
N GLY A 169 17.96 0.02 -0.15
CA GLY A 169 18.73 -0.38 -1.33
C GLY A 169 17.93 -0.44 -2.65
N GLY A 170 16.69 0.04 -2.72
CA GLY A 170 15.87 -0.01 -3.94
C GLY A 170 16.55 0.66 -5.14
N THR A 171 17.10 1.86 -4.97
CA THR A 171 17.84 2.56 -6.03
C THR A 171 19.11 1.81 -6.47
N GLU A 172 19.79 1.13 -5.54
CA GLU A 172 20.97 0.31 -5.90
C GLU A 172 20.58 -0.95 -6.67
N ALA A 173 19.45 -1.59 -6.32
CA ALA A 173 18.88 -2.70 -7.10
C ALA A 173 18.52 -2.26 -8.53
N MET A 174 17.92 -1.08 -8.68
CA MET A 174 17.66 -0.44 -9.97
C MET A 174 18.97 -0.23 -10.77
N PHE A 175 20.01 0.32 -10.14
CA PHE A 175 21.28 0.52 -10.81
C PHE A 175 21.96 -0.79 -11.21
N ASN A 176 21.82 -1.85 -10.40
CA ASN A 176 22.32 -3.17 -10.77
C ASN A 176 21.61 -3.72 -12.01
N TRP A 177 20.29 -3.52 -12.12
CA TRP A 177 19.54 -3.93 -13.31
C TRP A 177 19.92 -3.11 -14.56
N ILE A 178 20.07 -1.79 -14.44
CA ILE A 178 20.56 -0.94 -15.53
C ILE A 178 21.93 -1.42 -16.00
N ALA A 179 22.86 -1.61 -15.08
CA ALA A 179 24.22 -2.02 -15.37
C ALA A 179 24.29 -3.44 -15.97
N TYR A 180 23.50 -4.38 -15.45
CA TYR A 180 23.31 -5.70 -16.03
C TYR A 180 22.83 -5.61 -17.48
N THR A 181 21.81 -4.79 -17.74
CA THR A 181 21.27 -4.62 -19.09
C THR A 181 22.30 -4.03 -20.04
N MET A 182 23.03 -3.02 -19.60
CA MET A 182 24.09 -2.38 -20.40
C MET A 182 25.23 -3.33 -20.76
N HIS A 183 25.76 -4.08 -19.77
CA HIS A 183 26.94 -4.92 -19.96
C HIS A 183 26.59 -6.33 -20.41
N HIS A 184 25.61 -6.95 -19.77
CA HIS A 184 25.33 -8.38 -20.00
C HIS A 184 24.44 -8.60 -21.21
N LEU A 185 23.41 -7.75 -21.44
CA LEU A 185 22.53 -7.85 -22.58
C LEU A 185 23.03 -7.01 -23.77
N GLY A 186 23.46 -5.78 -23.54
CA GLY A 186 24.16 -4.92 -24.48
C GLY A 186 23.32 -4.31 -25.61
N ASN A 187 22.07 -4.74 -25.83
CA ASN A 187 21.25 -4.37 -26.97
C ASN A 187 19.76 -4.16 -26.60
N ARG A 188 19.45 -3.72 -25.41
CA ARG A 188 18.07 -3.46 -24.96
C ARG A 188 17.90 -2.01 -24.58
N ASP A 189 16.98 -1.31 -25.22
CA ASP A 189 16.58 0.02 -24.82
C ASP A 189 15.87 0.00 -23.46
N MET A 190 16.12 1.01 -22.65
CA MET A 190 15.52 1.19 -21.34
C MET A 190 14.89 2.58 -21.21
N LEU A 191 13.75 2.67 -20.54
CA LEU A 191 13.12 3.92 -20.12
C LEU A 191 13.17 4.02 -18.60
N LEU A 192 13.81 5.07 -18.09
CA LEU A 192 13.84 5.40 -16.67
C LEU A 192 13.01 6.66 -16.41
N VAL A 193 11.97 6.49 -15.63
CA VAL A 193 11.00 7.55 -15.33
C VAL A 193 11.13 8.00 -13.88
N MET A 194 11.35 9.30 -13.69
CA MET A 194 11.39 9.98 -12.39
C MET A 194 10.16 10.88 -12.24
N PRO A 195 9.76 11.28 -11.04
CA PRO A 195 8.64 12.21 -10.86
C PRO A 195 8.80 13.53 -11.62
N THR A 196 9.99 14.10 -11.56
CA THR A 196 10.33 15.37 -12.23
C THR A 196 11.69 15.32 -12.89
N LEU A 197 11.88 16.14 -13.92
CA LEU A 197 13.16 16.30 -14.59
C LEU A 197 14.24 16.88 -13.65
N GLU A 198 13.85 17.77 -12.74
CA GLU A 198 14.76 18.32 -11.73
C GLU A 198 15.34 17.22 -10.82
N LEU A 199 14.50 16.31 -10.34
CA LEU A 199 14.94 15.19 -9.49
C LEU A 199 15.87 14.24 -10.25
N ARG A 200 15.58 13.99 -11.54
CA ARG A 200 16.45 13.26 -12.46
C ARG A 200 17.84 13.89 -12.52
N ASP A 201 17.90 15.18 -12.76
CA ASP A 201 19.17 15.87 -13.04
C ASP A 201 20.00 16.09 -11.76
N ARG A 202 19.34 16.43 -10.65
CA ARG A 202 20.02 16.72 -9.38
C ARG A 202 20.45 15.47 -8.62
N SER A 203 19.64 14.40 -8.63
CA SER A 203 19.89 13.21 -7.82
C SER A 203 20.32 11.99 -8.62
N LEU A 204 19.57 11.63 -9.68
CA LEU A 204 19.77 10.40 -10.41
C LEU A 204 20.99 10.44 -11.31
N ASN A 205 21.10 11.45 -12.19
CA ASN A 205 22.19 11.55 -13.18
C ASN A 205 23.60 11.54 -12.54
N PRO A 206 23.89 12.27 -11.44
CA PRO A 206 25.19 12.21 -10.80
C PRO A 206 25.52 10.81 -10.23
N ARG A 207 24.54 10.12 -9.66
CA ARG A 207 24.71 8.76 -9.10
C ARG A 207 24.93 7.73 -10.21
N LEU A 208 24.14 7.80 -11.29
CA LEU A 208 24.30 6.96 -12.47
C LEU A 208 25.69 7.16 -13.10
N ALA A 209 26.08 8.39 -13.36
CA ALA A 209 27.40 8.72 -13.92
C ALA A 209 28.53 8.23 -13.02
N LYS A 210 28.38 8.32 -11.71
CA LYS A 210 29.33 7.77 -10.74
C LYS A 210 29.45 6.26 -10.87
N MET A 211 28.33 5.52 -10.91
CA MET A 211 28.30 4.08 -11.10
C MET A 211 29.02 3.65 -12.36
N LEU A 212 28.72 4.32 -13.48
CA LEU A 212 29.33 4.01 -14.77
C LEU A 212 30.85 4.18 -14.77
N ARG A 213 31.35 5.26 -14.16
CA ARG A 213 32.81 5.49 -14.05
C ARG A 213 33.50 4.52 -13.09
N GLN A 214 32.83 4.11 -12.05
CA GLN A 214 33.43 3.30 -10.97
C GLN A 214 33.42 1.81 -11.24
N THR A 215 32.49 1.32 -12.08
CA THR A 215 32.41 -0.10 -12.44
C THR A 215 33.19 -0.33 -13.73
N PRO A 216 34.36 -1.03 -13.68
CA PRO A 216 35.29 -1.09 -14.81
C PRO A 216 34.67 -1.62 -16.12
N VAL A 217 33.80 -2.63 -16.03
CA VAL A 217 33.14 -3.23 -17.20
C VAL A 217 32.13 -2.29 -17.87
N LEU A 218 31.70 -1.22 -17.21
CA LEU A 218 30.77 -0.24 -17.76
C LEU A 218 31.48 0.98 -18.35
N SER A 219 32.66 1.30 -17.85
CA SER A 219 33.38 2.51 -18.26
C SER A 219 33.77 2.51 -19.74
N SER A 220 33.94 1.34 -20.34
CA SER A 220 34.23 1.16 -21.77
C SER A 220 33.01 1.14 -22.68
N LEU A 221 31.81 0.92 -22.11
CA LEU A 221 30.56 0.79 -22.86
C LEU A 221 29.88 2.13 -23.16
N VAL A 222 30.20 3.14 -22.37
CA VAL A 222 29.62 4.47 -22.51
C VAL A 222 30.61 5.43 -23.13
N THR A 223 30.33 5.89 -24.34
CA THR A 223 31.20 6.82 -25.04
C THR A 223 31.18 8.19 -24.35
N THR A 224 32.28 8.58 -23.73
CA THR A 224 32.43 9.90 -23.07
C THR A 224 32.69 11.04 -24.05
N ALA A 225 32.63 10.81 -25.34
CA ALA A 225 32.98 11.78 -26.39
C ALA A 225 31.93 12.90 -26.47
N SER A 226 32.27 14.04 -25.91
CA SER A 226 31.48 15.27 -25.83
C SER A 226 31.23 16.00 -27.17
N ARG A 227 31.60 15.40 -28.29
CA ARG A 227 31.47 16.05 -29.61
C ARG A 227 30.30 15.57 -30.47
N ASN A 228 29.71 14.42 -30.14
CA ASN A 228 28.49 13.97 -30.78
C ASN A 228 27.32 14.12 -29.79
N ASN A 229 26.17 14.60 -30.28
CA ASN A 229 24.91 14.77 -29.51
C ASN A 229 24.33 13.46 -28.90
N ALA A 230 25.09 12.38 -28.91
CA ALA A 230 24.70 11.04 -28.48
C ALA A 230 24.43 10.90 -26.97
N ASN A 231 25.12 11.71 -26.12
CA ASN A 231 24.94 11.69 -24.66
C ASN A 231 24.32 13.01 -24.19
N ARG A 232 23.00 13.12 -24.34
CA ARG A 232 22.20 14.21 -23.78
C ARG A 232 21.92 13.97 -22.29
N VAL A 233 21.45 15.00 -21.61
CA VAL A 233 20.99 14.90 -20.23
C VAL A 233 19.87 13.85 -20.06
N ASP A 234 19.06 13.68 -21.08
CA ASP A 234 17.88 12.80 -21.16
C ASP A 234 18.14 11.44 -21.80
N ILE A 235 19.23 11.26 -22.59
CA ILE A 235 19.55 10.00 -23.28
C ILE A 235 21.00 9.64 -23.00
N LEU A 236 21.23 8.36 -22.73
CA LEU A 236 22.56 7.77 -22.60
C LEU A 236 22.65 6.57 -23.55
N GLU A 237 23.49 6.68 -24.60
CA GLU A 237 23.77 5.59 -25.52
C GLU A 237 24.83 4.63 -24.98
N TYR A 238 24.66 3.34 -25.23
CA TYR A 238 25.59 2.30 -24.77
C TYR A 238 25.60 1.09 -25.71
N GLY A 239 26.68 0.32 -25.64
CA GLY A 239 26.86 -0.82 -26.55
C GLY A 239 26.99 -0.35 -28.01
N ALA A 240 26.33 -1.02 -28.95
CA ALA A 240 26.32 -0.66 -30.37
C ALA A 240 25.36 0.52 -30.66
N ASP A 241 24.11 0.44 -30.20
CA ASP A 241 23.02 1.41 -30.49
C ASP A 241 21.89 1.39 -29.48
N ALA A 242 22.07 0.76 -28.32
CA ALA A 242 21.06 0.74 -27.27
C ALA A 242 21.07 2.06 -26.44
N ARG A 243 19.91 2.43 -25.91
CA ARG A 243 19.71 3.69 -25.22
C ARG A 243 19.07 3.50 -23.86
N LEU A 244 19.55 4.26 -22.89
CA LEU A 244 18.84 4.54 -21.64
C LEU A 244 18.21 5.93 -21.74
N ILE A 245 16.91 5.97 -21.93
CA ILE A 245 16.09 7.19 -22.02
C ILE A 245 15.64 7.56 -20.60
N LYS A 246 15.80 8.82 -20.23
CA LYS A 246 15.50 9.33 -18.87
C LYS A 246 14.42 10.38 -18.93
N ALA A 247 13.20 10.04 -18.51
CA ALA A 247 11.99 10.83 -18.63
C ALA A 247 11.47 11.37 -17.29
N GLY A 248 10.61 12.37 -17.34
CA GLY A 248 9.81 12.87 -16.21
C GLY A 248 8.36 12.40 -16.31
N ALA A 249 7.80 11.87 -15.24
CA ALA A 249 6.43 11.37 -15.19
C ALA A 249 5.36 12.47 -15.39
N ASN A 250 5.73 13.74 -15.19
CA ASN A 250 4.81 14.88 -15.31
C ASN A 250 4.75 15.48 -16.72
N SER A 251 5.44 14.90 -17.71
CA SER A 251 5.46 15.34 -19.11
C SER A 251 4.95 14.22 -20.01
N ALA A 252 3.77 14.40 -20.61
CA ALA A 252 3.18 13.42 -21.50
C ALA A 252 4.08 13.17 -22.73
N ASP A 253 4.69 14.21 -23.28
CA ASP A 253 5.57 14.10 -24.44
C ASP A 253 6.78 13.21 -24.17
N SER A 254 7.38 13.30 -22.96
CA SER A 254 8.52 12.45 -22.59
C SER A 254 8.12 10.97 -22.36
N LEU A 255 6.83 10.70 -22.21
CA LEU A 255 6.30 9.35 -22.03
C LEU A 255 5.78 8.71 -23.34
N ARG A 256 5.77 9.40 -24.47
CA ARG A 256 5.12 8.94 -25.72
C ARG A 256 6.04 8.48 -26.82
N SER A 257 7.29 8.92 -26.83
CA SER A 257 8.08 8.93 -28.06
C SER A 257 8.75 7.61 -28.44
N ASP A 258 9.14 6.78 -27.49
CA ASP A 258 9.99 5.62 -27.79
C ASP A 258 9.36 4.28 -27.39
N HIS A 259 9.55 3.24 -28.20
CA HIS A 259 9.21 1.87 -27.85
C HIS A 259 10.39 1.21 -27.16
N VAL A 260 10.20 0.69 -25.95
CA VAL A 260 11.25 0.12 -25.11
C VAL A 260 10.79 -1.16 -24.42
N PRO A 261 11.64 -2.22 -24.37
CA PRO A 261 11.30 -3.44 -23.66
C PRO A 261 11.37 -3.30 -22.13
N TYR A 262 12.24 -2.45 -21.61
CA TYR A 262 12.50 -2.35 -20.17
C TYR A 262 12.17 -0.95 -19.64
N VAL A 263 11.34 -0.93 -18.58
CA VAL A 263 10.88 0.30 -17.95
C VAL A 263 11.21 0.28 -16.45
N ILE A 264 11.69 1.40 -15.97
CA ILE A 264 11.97 1.65 -14.56
C ILE A 264 11.22 2.90 -14.15
N CYS A 265 10.45 2.82 -13.08
CA CYS A 265 9.79 3.96 -12.46
C CYS A 265 10.25 4.06 -11.00
N ASP A 266 10.99 5.10 -10.66
CA ASP A 266 11.43 5.36 -9.30
C ASP A 266 10.61 6.49 -8.67
N GLU A 267 10.36 6.39 -7.37
CA GLU A 267 9.52 7.31 -6.58
C GLU A 267 8.09 7.47 -7.16
N VAL A 268 7.48 6.35 -7.57
CA VAL A 268 6.16 6.33 -8.25
C VAL A 268 5.02 6.92 -7.44
N SER A 269 5.13 6.97 -6.11
CA SER A 269 4.12 7.60 -5.24
C SER A 269 3.99 9.11 -5.49
N ALA A 270 5.00 9.74 -6.08
CA ALA A 270 4.99 11.15 -6.45
C ALA A 270 4.50 11.40 -7.90
N PHE A 271 4.14 10.36 -8.66
CA PHE A 271 3.59 10.51 -10.01
C PHE A 271 2.16 11.06 -9.94
N LYS A 272 1.83 11.99 -10.84
CA LYS A 272 0.47 12.52 -10.97
C LYS A 272 -0.49 11.43 -11.46
N TRP A 273 -1.77 11.55 -11.13
CA TRP A 273 -2.83 10.65 -11.59
C TRP A 273 -3.25 10.90 -13.03
N ASP A 274 -3.04 12.12 -13.50
CA ASP A 274 -3.29 12.53 -14.87
C ASP A 274 -2.17 13.46 -15.33
N VAL A 275 -1.65 13.23 -16.52
CA VAL A 275 -0.53 13.99 -17.09
C VAL A 275 -1.05 14.87 -18.23
N GLY A 276 -1.35 16.12 -17.89
CA GLY A 276 -1.76 17.12 -18.88
C GLY A 276 -3.11 16.86 -19.56
N GLY A 277 -4.01 16.08 -18.94
CA GLY A 277 -5.30 15.70 -19.53
C GLY A 277 -5.24 14.48 -20.45
N GLU A 278 -4.09 13.83 -20.57
CA GLU A 278 -3.86 12.69 -21.46
C GLU A 278 -3.97 11.33 -20.77
N GLY A 279 -4.28 11.36 -19.49
CA GLY A 279 -4.54 10.18 -18.67
C GLY A 279 -3.38 9.75 -17.79
N ASP A 280 -3.48 8.51 -17.31
CA ASP A 280 -2.56 7.93 -16.36
C ASP A 280 -1.17 7.66 -16.95
N PRO A 281 -0.08 8.12 -16.30
CA PRO A 281 1.29 7.89 -16.78
C PRO A 281 1.64 6.40 -16.90
N PHE A 282 1.11 5.51 -16.06
CA PHE A 282 1.37 4.07 -16.22
C PHE A 282 0.76 3.50 -17.49
N THR A 283 -0.42 3.98 -17.88
CA THR A 283 -1.05 3.60 -19.15
C THR A 283 -0.22 4.08 -20.33
N LEU A 284 0.28 5.33 -20.28
CA LEU A 284 1.16 5.89 -21.31
C LEU A 284 2.46 5.07 -21.43
N ILE A 285 3.08 4.71 -20.31
CA ILE A 285 4.30 3.89 -20.23
C ILE A 285 4.05 2.48 -20.75
N ALA A 286 2.98 1.81 -20.34
CA ALA A 286 2.65 0.45 -20.77
C ALA A 286 2.47 0.35 -22.29
N ASN A 287 1.97 1.40 -22.94
CA ASN A 287 1.87 1.47 -24.40
C ASN A 287 3.23 1.39 -25.10
N ARG A 288 4.35 1.76 -24.43
CA ARG A 288 5.72 1.66 -24.99
C ARG A 288 6.20 0.23 -25.10
N GLN A 289 5.65 -0.65 -24.27
CA GLN A 289 6.07 -2.05 -24.16
C GLN A 289 5.23 -3.01 -25.01
N ARG A 290 4.12 -2.56 -25.61
CA ARG A 290 3.12 -3.43 -26.27
C ARG A 290 3.66 -4.30 -27.40
N THR A 291 4.75 -3.92 -28.04
CA THR A 291 5.38 -4.67 -29.15
C THR A 291 6.38 -5.71 -28.68
N PHE A 292 6.71 -5.75 -27.39
CA PHE A 292 7.72 -6.65 -26.85
C PHE A 292 7.08 -7.79 -26.05
N THR A 293 7.39 -9.02 -26.40
CA THR A 293 6.88 -10.22 -25.72
C THR A 293 7.53 -10.48 -24.37
N ARG A 294 8.73 -9.94 -24.13
CA ARG A 294 9.50 -10.07 -22.88
C ARG A 294 9.77 -8.70 -22.26
N ALA A 295 8.73 -7.89 -22.20
CA ALA A 295 8.81 -6.60 -21.52
C ALA A 295 8.96 -6.79 -20.02
N LYS A 296 9.74 -5.90 -19.38
CA LYS A 296 9.90 -5.87 -17.91
C LYS A 296 9.71 -4.47 -17.36
N THR A 297 9.02 -4.40 -16.24
CA THR A 297 8.77 -3.14 -15.53
C THR A 297 9.19 -3.25 -14.07
N LEU A 298 9.95 -2.27 -13.58
CA LEU A 298 10.30 -2.12 -12.18
C LEU A 298 9.67 -0.86 -11.62
N LEU A 299 8.83 -1.00 -10.60
CA LEU A 299 8.22 0.10 -9.86
C LEU A 299 8.80 0.15 -8.45
N ILE A 300 9.36 1.30 -8.04
CA ILE A 300 9.96 1.47 -6.72
C ILE A 300 9.41 2.72 -6.07
N SER A 301 9.00 2.66 -4.81
CA SER A 301 8.72 3.85 -3.99
C SER A 301 8.59 3.52 -2.52
N THR A 302 8.71 4.56 -1.68
CA THR A 302 8.06 4.59 -0.38
C THR A 302 6.59 4.94 -0.56
N PRO A 303 5.67 4.35 0.21
CA PRO A 303 4.25 4.69 0.15
C PRO A 303 3.95 6.07 0.76
N THR A 304 2.73 6.56 0.51
CA THR A 304 2.21 7.83 1.03
C THR A 304 0.87 7.60 1.74
N ASN A 305 -0.18 8.32 1.40
CA ASN A 305 -1.49 8.19 2.02
C ASN A 305 -2.30 7.04 1.41
N ASP A 306 -3.07 6.36 2.24
CA ASP A 306 -4.04 5.35 1.80
C ASP A 306 -5.01 5.92 0.76
N GLY A 307 -5.39 5.10 -0.23
CA GLY A 307 -6.29 5.46 -1.32
C GLY A 307 -5.73 6.51 -2.30
N ARG A 308 -4.51 7.03 -2.08
CA ARG A 308 -3.81 8.01 -2.95
C ARG A 308 -2.35 7.64 -3.20
N CYS A 309 -2.00 6.38 -3.07
CA CYS A 309 -0.63 5.90 -3.16
C CYS A 309 -0.48 4.93 -4.33
N ARG A 310 0.24 5.36 -5.37
CA ARG A 310 0.42 4.58 -6.60
C ARG A 310 1.22 3.29 -6.40
N ILE A 311 2.26 3.33 -5.57
CA ILE A 311 3.04 2.12 -5.30
C ILE A 311 2.22 1.10 -4.52
N ASP A 312 1.31 1.57 -3.64
CA ASP A 312 0.43 0.69 -2.90
C ASP A 312 -0.63 0.06 -3.82
N GLU A 313 -1.24 0.85 -4.72
CA GLU A 313 -2.18 0.32 -5.73
C GLU A 313 -1.53 -0.78 -6.57
N ALA A 314 -0.31 -0.55 -7.05
CA ALA A 314 0.45 -1.55 -7.81
C ALA A 314 0.79 -2.79 -6.95
N TYR A 315 1.16 -2.60 -5.67
CA TYR A 315 1.43 -3.69 -4.75
C TYR A 315 0.17 -4.50 -4.44
N GLN A 316 -0.98 -3.85 -4.23
CA GLN A 316 -2.25 -4.55 -3.99
C GLN A 316 -2.71 -5.38 -5.21
N ALA A 317 -2.33 -4.98 -6.42
CA ALA A 317 -2.60 -5.73 -7.65
C ALA A 317 -1.65 -6.91 -7.88
N SER A 318 -0.54 -7.01 -7.14
CA SER A 318 0.50 -8.04 -7.25
C SER A 318 0.23 -9.30 -6.42
N ASP A 319 1.20 -10.20 -6.38
CA ASP A 319 1.20 -11.38 -5.50
C ASP A 319 1.45 -11.07 -4.01
N ARG A 320 1.81 -9.84 -3.65
CA ARG A 320 1.98 -9.30 -2.29
C ARG A 320 2.90 -10.14 -1.41
N ARG A 321 4.18 -10.10 -1.69
CA ARG A 321 5.21 -10.82 -0.92
C ARG A 321 5.65 -10.06 0.30
N HIS A 322 5.81 -10.81 1.40
CA HIS A 322 6.37 -10.37 2.68
C HIS A 322 7.65 -11.13 3.01
N TYR A 323 8.63 -10.45 3.59
CA TYR A 323 9.92 -11.06 3.91
C TYR A 323 9.87 -11.69 5.30
N HIS A 324 9.94 -13.01 5.34
CA HIS A 324 9.92 -13.81 6.56
C HIS A 324 11.32 -14.29 6.91
N VAL A 325 11.71 -14.15 8.16
CA VAL A 325 13.00 -14.57 8.68
C VAL A 325 12.80 -15.65 9.76
N PRO A 326 13.71 -16.65 9.87
CA PRO A 326 13.61 -17.65 10.90
C PRO A 326 13.99 -17.08 12.26
N CYS A 327 13.22 -17.42 13.31
CA CYS A 327 13.61 -17.15 14.69
C CYS A 327 14.92 -17.90 15.01
N PRO A 328 15.89 -17.26 15.67
CA PRO A 328 17.15 -17.91 16.05
C PRO A 328 16.96 -19.12 16.98
N GLU A 329 15.93 -19.09 17.84
CA GLU A 329 15.68 -20.11 18.86
C GLU A 329 14.78 -21.24 18.35
N CYS A 330 13.60 -20.93 17.85
CA CYS A 330 12.62 -21.96 17.45
C CYS A 330 12.60 -22.27 15.95
N GLY A 331 13.29 -21.49 15.12
CA GLY A 331 13.33 -21.66 13.67
C GLY A 331 12.04 -21.24 12.93
N ALA A 332 10.97 -20.87 13.63
CA ALA A 332 9.72 -20.47 13.00
C ALA A 332 9.89 -19.18 12.17
N LEU A 333 9.33 -19.20 10.96
CA LEU A 333 9.36 -18.06 10.05
C LEU A 333 8.36 -17.00 10.49
N HIS A 334 8.80 -15.76 10.58
CA HIS A 334 7.95 -14.61 10.90
C HIS A 334 8.48 -13.32 10.28
N GLU A 335 7.62 -12.34 10.12
CA GLU A 335 8.02 -10.99 9.73
C GLU A 335 8.55 -10.21 10.94
N LEU A 336 9.56 -9.36 10.70
CA LEU A 336 9.97 -8.35 11.67
C LEU A 336 8.97 -7.18 11.62
N GLN A 337 8.10 -7.07 12.62
CA GLN A 337 7.02 -6.09 12.67
C GLN A 337 7.11 -5.19 13.89
N GLN A 338 6.49 -3.99 13.81
CA GLN A 338 6.40 -3.03 14.91
C GLN A 338 5.79 -3.66 16.18
N ALA A 339 4.79 -4.52 16.04
CA ALA A 339 4.11 -5.19 17.15
C ALA A 339 5.05 -6.05 18.00
N ASN A 340 6.13 -6.56 17.40
CA ASN A 340 7.12 -7.42 18.05
C ASN A 340 8.30 -6.65 18.64
N LEU A 341 8.43 -5.35 18.36
CA LEU A 341 9.51 -4.52 18.90
C LEU A 341 9.28 -4.21 20.37
N ARG A 342 10.30 -4.39 21.19
CA ARG A 342 10.36 -4.01 22.59
C ARG A 342 11.57 -3.14 22.83
N TRP A 343 11.49 -2.26 23.83
CA TRP A 343 12.58 -1.35 24.16
C TRP A 343 12.60 -0.98 25.63
N ARG A 344 13.72 -0.45 26.09
CA ARG A 344 13.87 0.19 27.39
C ARG A 344 14.17 1.67 27.21
N THR A 345 13.61 2.50 28.06
CA THR A 345 13.86 3.93 28.07
C THR A 345 14.48 4.38 29.39
N LEU A 346 15.19 5.48 29.35
CA LEU A 346 15.58 6.29 30.51
C LEU A 346 15.08 7.71 30.29
N PRO A 347 14.73 8.43 31.37
CA PRO A 347 14.44 9.85 31.28
C PRO A 347 15.69 10.61 30.83
N GLU A 348 15.56 11.56 29.93
CA GLU A 348 16.63 12.48 29.57
C GLU A 348 16.77 13.52 30.69
N GLU A 349 17.99 13.83 31.13
CA GLU A 349 18.22 14.91 32.07
C GLU A 349 17.83 16.25 31.46
N HIS A 350 16.86 16.95 32.06
CA HIS A 350 16.30 18.20 31.53
C HIS A 350 16.59 19.41 32.42
N ALA A 351 16.64 20.57 31.77
CA ALA A 351 16.56 21.85 32.49
C ALA A 351 15.13 22.01 33.08
N PRO A 352 15.00 22.60 34.27
CA PRO A 352 13.73 22.81 34.92
C PRO A 352 12.72 23.53 34.01
N GLY A 353 11.54 22.91 33.78
CA GLY A 353 10.45 23.47 32.96
C GLY A 353 10.31 22.94 31.55
N GLN A 354 11.15 22.00 31.08
CA GLN A 354 10.95 21.29 29.83
C GLN A 354 10.19 19.98 30.06
N PRO A 355 9.37 19.50 29.08
CA PRO A 355 8.71 18.21 29.19
C PRO A 355 9.73 17.08 29.23
N GLU A 356 9.51 16.11 30.10
CA GLU A 356 10.35 14.92 30.24
C GLU A 356 10.39 14.13 28.93
N LYS A 357 11.57 13.95 28.37
CA LYS A 357 11.79 13.18 27.14
C LYS A 357 12.39 11.83 27.49
N GLN A 358 11.86 10.77 26.89
CA GLN A 358 12.34 9.40 27.06
C GLN A 358 13.37 9.04 25.98
N ILE A 359 14.53 8.57 26.38
CA ILE A 359 15.59 8.07 25.46
C ILE A 359 15.56 6.56 25.47
N VAL A 360 15.47 5.97 24.27
CA VAL A 360 15.57 4.52 24.09
C VAL A 360 17.04 4.09 24.22
N THR A 361 17.34 3.28 25.21
CA THR A 361 18.68 2.79 25.49
C THR A 361 18.94 1.39 24.96
N ALA A 362 17.93 0.56 24.81
CA ALA A 362 18.00 -0.78 24.25
C ALA A 362 16.70 -1.11 23.49
N ALA A 363 16.81 -1.90 22.43
CA ALA A 363 15.66 -2.43 21.69
C ALA A 363 15.95 -3.83 21.18
N TRP A 364 14.93 -4.69 21.20
CA TRP A 364 14.98 -6.07 20.73
C TRP A 364 13.63 -6.47 20.15
N MET A 365 13.61 -7.53 19.34
CA MET A 365 12.37 -8.14 18.85
C MET A 365 11.96 -9.31 19.75
N VAL A 366 10.66 -9.60 19.80
CA VAL A 366 10.12 -10.78 20.46
C VAL A 366 9.53 -11.70 19.39
N CYS A 367 9.93 -12.98 19.42
CA CYS A 367 9.40 -13.96 18.49
C CYS A 367 7.89 -14.16 18.76
N PRO A 368 7.00 -14.01 17.75
CA PRO A 368 5.56 -14.20 17.95
C PRO A 368 5.16 -15.66 18.24
N HIS A 369 6.04 -16.63 17.97
CA HIS A 369 5.76 -18.06 18.14
C HIS A 369 6.24 -18.63 19.48
N CYS A 370 7.45 -18.31 19.91
CA CYS A 370 8.02 -18.86 21.15
C CYS A 370 8.27 -17.84 22.25
N GLY A 371 8.05 -16.54 21.98
CA GLY A 371 8.23 -15.48 22.98
C GLY A 371 9.70 -15.12 23.28
N SER A 372 10.70 -15.75 22.64
CA SER A 372 12.11 -15.47 22.89
C SER A 372 12.49 -14.06 22.45
N GLU A 373 13.40 -13.43 23.20
CA GLU A 373 13.99 -12.14 22.85
C GLU A 373 15.08 -12.31 21.78
N ILE A 374 14.99 -11.54 20.72
CA ILE A 374 15.89 -11.55 19.57
C ILE A 374 16.69 -10.25 19.60
N GLN A 375 18.01 -10.35 19.77
CA GLN A 375 18.90 -9.20 19.76
C GLN A 375 19.27 -8.78 18.33
N GLU A 376 19.51 -7.49 18.10
CA GLU A 376 19.84 -6.98 16.76
C GLU A 376 21.09 -7.62 16.14
N GLY A 377 22.04 -8.07 16.96
CA GLY A 377 23.23 -8.81 16.51
C GLY A 377 22.93 -10.13 15.79
N GLN A 378 21.75 -10.75 16.03
CA GLN A 378 21.31 -12.00 15.38
C GLN A 378 20.69 -11.74 13.99
N LYS A 379 20.32 -10.49 13.69
CA LYS A 379 19.64 -10.08 12.45
C LYS A 379 20.38 -10.51 11.17
N PRO A 380 21.71 -10.38 11.02
CA PRO A 380 22.39 -10.79 9.79
C PRO A 380 22.16 -12.25 9.42
N GLN A 381 22.19 -13.16 10.40
CA GLN A 381 21.96 -14.59 10.18
C GLN A 381 20.48 -14.87 9.83
N MET A 382 19.56 -14.15 10.46
CA MET A 382 18.12 -14.23 10.16
C MET A 382 17.83 -13.76 8.74
N LEU A 383 18.35 -12.60 8.34
CA LEU A 383 18.18 -12.06 7.00
C LEU A 383 18.79 -12.97 5.92
N ALA A 384 19.96 -13.55 6.15
CA ALA A 384 20.62 -14.47 5.21
C ALA A 384 19.78 -15.73 4.91
N ARG A 385 18.93 -16.14 5.85
CA ARG A 385 18.03 -17.31 5.76
C ARG A 385 16.58 -16.93 5.52
N GLY A 386 16.30 -15.65 5.33
CA GLY A 386 14.95 -15.14 5.07
C GLY A 386 14.45 -15.53 3.69
N ILE A 387 13.14 -15.65 3.57
CA ILE A 387 12.43 -15.98 2.33
C ILE A 387 11.27 -15.03 2.10
N TRP A 388 10.93 -14.83 0.83
CA TRP A 388 9.74 -14.10 0.44
C TRP A 388 8.53 -15.05 0.33
N ILE A 389 7.45 -14.74 1.00
CA ILE A 389 6.20 -15.51 0.97
C ILE A 389 5.12 -14.62 0.35
N ALA A 390 4.43 -15.13 -0.67
CA ALA A 390 3.36 -14.44 -1.37
C ALA A 390 2.00 -14.71 -0.73
N ASP A 391 1.21 -13.66 -0.49
CA ASP A 391 -0.19 -13.79 -0.04
C ASP A 391 -1.10 -14.32 -1.15
N ARG A 392 -0.73 -14.01 -2.42
CA ARG A 392 -1.53 -14.33 -3.60
C ARG A 392 -0.70 -15.10 -4.64
N PRO A 393 -0.29 -16.34 -4.34
CA PRO A 393 0.64 -17.11 -5.18
C PRO A 393 0.10 -17.46 -6.57
N HIS A 394 -1.19 -17.24 -6.82
CA HIS A 394 -1.81 -17.41 -8.14
C HIS A 394 -1.53 -16.24 -9.12
N VAL A 395 -0.91 -15.17 -8.68
CA VAL A 395 -0.50 -14.05 -9.53
C VAL A 395 0.95 -14.26 -9.94
N HIS A 396 1.18 -14.76 -11.18
CA HIS A 396 2.50 -15.22 -11.60
C HIS A 396 3.37 -14.20 -12.33
N HIS A 397 2.78 -13.14 -12.90
CA HIS A 397 3.52 -12.19 -13.74
C HIS A 397 3.83 -10.85 -13.08
N VAL A 398 3.24 -10.59 -11.90
CA VAL A 398 3.43 -9.36 -11.15
C VAL A 398 3.83 -9.70 -9.73
N HIS A 399 5.13 -9.58 -9.43
CA HIS A 399 5.64 -9.83 -8.10
C HIS A 399 5.76 -8.51 -7.31
N GLY A 400 5.07 -8.43 -6.18
CA GLY A 400 5.10 -7.27 -5.29
C GLY A 400 5.83 -7.59 -4.01
N TYR A 401 6.81 -6.78 -3.67
CA TYR A 401 7.66 -6.93 -2.50
C TYR A 401 7.40 -5.81 -1.51
N HIS A 402 7.06 -6.15 -0.27
CA HIS A 402 6.96 -5.19 0.83
C HIS A 402 8.08 -5.40 1.83
N LEU A 403 8.77 -4.31 2.20
CA LEU A 403 9.88 -4.37 3.14
C LEU A 403 9.89 -3.15 4.07
N ASN A 404 9.90 -3.39 5.37
CA ASN A 404 10.02 -2.37 6.41
C ASN A 404 11.47 -2.17 6.89
N ALA A 405 11.73 -1.09 7.63
CA ALA A 405 13.07 -0.71 8.08
C ALA A 405 13.67 -1.65 9.13
N PHE A 406 12.88 -2.51 9.78
CA PHE A 406 13.42 -3.51 10.73
C PHE A 406 14.37 -4.50 10.06
N ASN A 407 14.20 -4.70 8.75
CA ASN A 407 15.05 -5.54 7.92
C ASN A 407 16.34 -4.83 7.44
N ALA A 408 16.56 -3.56 7.79
CA ALA A 408 17.80 -2.87 7.40
C ALA A 408 19.01 -3.59 7.99
N PRO A 409 20.06 -3.90 7.17
CA PRO A 409 21.23 -4.61 7.64
C PRO A 409 21.98 -3.80 8.70
N VAL A 410 22.60 -4.50 9.65
CA VAL A 410 23.43 -3.87 10.67
C VAL A 410 24.58 -3.10 10.00
N GLY A 411 24.74 -1.84 10.39
CA GLY A 411 25.75 -0.94 9.83
C GLY A 411 25.39 -0.27 8.49
N LEU A 412 24.36 -0.73 7.78
CA LEU A 412 23.90 -0.12 6.52
C LEU A 412 22.61 0.69 6.66
N GLY A 413 21.86 0.48 7.73
CA GLY A 413 20.61 1.19 8.02
C GLY A 413 20.53 1.64 9.48
N LEU A 414 19.34 2.09 9.86
CA LEU A 414 19.06 2.47 11.25
C LEU A 414 18.93 1.23 12.14
N SER A 415 19.52 1.30 13.35
CA SER A 415 19.35 0.26 14.37
C SER A 415 17.92 0.23 14.92
N TRP A 416 17.51 -0.88 15.50
CA TRP A 416 16.21 -1.02 16.18
C TRP A 416 16.04 0.00 17.30
N VAL A 417 17.11 0.36 18.02
CA VAL A 417 17.12 1.44 19.03
C VAL A 417 16.71 2.78 18.41
N LYS A 418 17.29 3.14 17.28
CA LYS A 418 16.93 4.39 16.57
C LYS A 418 15.52 4.36 15.99
N ILE A 419 15.07 3.20 15.50
CA ILE A 419 13.70 3.04 15.00
C ILE A 419 12.69 3.16 16.15
N ALA A 420 12.95 2.53 17.31
CA ALA A 420 12.12 2.66 18.51
C ALA A 420 12.05 4.12 19.01
N GLN A 421 13.18 4.85 19.01
CA GLN A 421 13.19 6.27 19.36
C GLN A 421 12.31 7.09 18.40
N LYS A 422 12.43 6.84 17.09
CA LYS A 422 11.59 7.52 16.09
C LYS A 422 10.11 7.24 16.26
N TRP A 423 9.76 6.03 16.69
CA TRP A 423 8.39 5.67 17.05
C TRP A 423 7.89 6.50 18.23
N LEU A 424 8.65 6.58 19.33
CA LEU A 424 8.28 7.38 20.49
C LEU A 424 8.13 8.87 20.14
N ASP A 425 9.08 9.41 19.37
CA ASP A 425 9.05 10.81 18.93
C ASP A 425 7.84 11.11 18.02
N ALA A 426 7.28 10.09 17.37
CA ALA A 426 6.18 10.23 16.42
C ALA A 426 4.79 10.21 17.07
N GLN A 427 4.63 9.61 18.25
CA GLN A 427 3.32 9.39 18.87
C GLN A 427 2.55 10.66 19.21
N THR A 428 3.23 11.74 19.45
CA THR A 428 2.64 13.03 19.84
C THR A 428 2.38 13.98 18.67
N ASP A 429 2.77 13.60 17.44
CA ASP A 429 2.72 14.47 16.27
C ASP A 429 2.30 13.67 15.03
N THR A 430 1.12 13.99 14.52
CA THR A 430 0.54 13.29 13.35
C THR A 430 1.44 13.36 12.11
N ALA A 431 2.15 14.47 11.88
CA ALA A 431 3.06 14.59 10.74
C ALA A 431 4.29 13.67 10.89
N LYS A 432 4.82 13.56 12.12
CA LYS A 432 5.90 12.62 12.43
C LYS A 432 5.43 11.17 12.36
N LEU A 433 4.21 10.89 12.84
CA LEU A 433 3.60 9.56 12.75
C LEU A 433 3.42 9.13 11.29
N LYS A 434 2.91 10.01 10.44
CA LYS A 434 2.82 9.78 9.00
C LYS A 434 4.18 9.51 8.38
N ALA A 435 5.18 10.35 8.68
CA ALA A 435 6.54 10.13 8.23
C ALA A 435 7.08 8.77 8.69
N TYR A 436 6.84 8.39 9.94
CA TYR A 436 7.26 7.10 10.48
C TYR A 436 6.61 5.92 9.74
N ILE A 437 5.29 5.91 9.61
CA ILE A 437 4.56 4.83 8.92
C ILE A 437 5.05 4.69 7.48
N ASN A 438 5.14 5.77 6.74
CA ASN A 438 5.54 5.72 5.34
C ASN A 438 7.02 5.34 5.16
N THR A 439 7.94 5.93 5.96
CA THR A 439 9.38 5.79 5.70
C THR A 439 10.06 4.70 6.50
N PHE A 440 9.48 4.22 7.63
CA PHE A 440 10.04 3.13 8.43
C PHE A 440 9.24 1.84 8.30
N LEU A 441 7.91 1.89 8.30
CA LEU A 441 7.12 0.69 8.09
C LEU A 441 6.99 0.35 6.61
N GLY A 442 7.13 1.32 5.69
CA GLY A 442 6.87 1.12 4.27
C GLY A 442 5.40 0.87 4.00
N GLU A 443 4.52 1.44 4.82
CA GLU A 443 3.07 1.30 4.77
C GLU A 443 2.40 2.62 4.43
N VAL A 444 1.17 2.55 3.91
CA VAL A 444 0.38 3.74 3.67
C VAL A 444 -0.09 4.34 4.99
N PHE A 445 0.01 5.66 5.10
CA PHE A 445 -0.58 6.37 6.22
C PHE A 445 -2.09 6.51 5.98
N VAL A 446 -2.86 5.91 6.86
CA VAL A 446 -4.30 6.16 6.92
C VAL A 446 -4.46 7.49 7.64
N GLU A 447 -4.75 8.56 6.89
CA GLU A 447 -5.22 9.78 7.54
C GLU A 447 -6.44 9.37 8.35
N SER A 448 -6.34 9.48 9.68
CA SER A 448 -7.50 9.33 10.54
C SER A 448 -8.52 10.37 10.07
N GLY A 449 -9.31 9.98 9.08
CA GLY A 449 -10.55 10.65 8.80
C GLY A 449 -11.36 10.62 10.09
N GLN A 450 -12.35 11.48 10.23
CA GLN A 450 -13.22 11.51 11.39
C GLN A 450 -13.62 10.06 11.76
N GLY A 451 -12.96 9.49 12.73
CA GLY A 451 -13.19 8.20 13.34
C GLY A 451 -13.13 8.37 14.85
N ALA A 452 -13.85 7.57 15.59
CA ALA A 452 -13.79 7.57 17.04
C ALA A 452 -12.69 6.61 17.53
N ASP A 453 -12.05 6.95 18.63
CA ASP A 453 -11.17 6.04 19.38
C ASP A 453 -12.01 5.32 20.44
N ALA A 454 -12.22 4.02 20.27
CA ALA A 454 -13.01 3.19 21.18
C ALA A 454 -12.47 3.22 22.62
N LEU A 455 -11.14 3.22 22.81
CA LEU A 455 -10.53 3.29 24.15
C LEU A 455 -10.74 4.65 24.81
N ALA A 456 -10.68 5.73 24.03
CA ALA A 456 -10.99 7.07 24.54
C ALA A 456 -12.47 7.19 24.94
N LEU A 457 -13.38 6.54 24.21
CA LEU A 457 -14.81 6.51 24.55
C LEU A 457 -15.08 5.71 25.83
N LEU A 458 -14.43 4.56 26.04
CA LEU A 458 -14.50 3.79 27.29
C LEU A 458 -14.06 4.60 28.50
N SER A 459 -13.08 5.48 28.36
CA SER A 459 -12.64 6.35 29.47
C SER A 459 -13.65 7.44 29.83
N ARG A 460 -14.75 7.62 29.05
CA ARG A 460 -15.78 8.63 29.22
C ARG A 460 -17.07 8.09 29.83
N LEU A 461 -17.09 6.86 30.32
CA LEU A 461 -18.25 6.29 31.01
C LEU A 461 -18.60 7.09 32.25
N GLU A 462 -19.89 7.39 32.43
CA GLU A 462 -20.42 8.25 33.49
C GLU A 462 -21.34 7.47 34.43
N PRO A 463 -21.29 7.70 35.75
CA PRO A 463 -22.04 6.92 36.75
C PRO A 463 -23.49 7.40 36.89
N TRP A 464 -24.27 7.40 35.82
CA TRP A 464 -25.70 7.74 35.84
C TRP A 464 -26.55 6.58 35.28
N THR A 465 -27.82 6.56 35.63
CA THR A 465 -28.79 5.59 35.12
C THR A 465 -29.83 6.27 34.20
N ALA A 466 -30.46 5.48 33.32
CA ALA A 466 -31.53 5.96 32.43
C ALA A 466 -32.66 6.64 33.20
N GLU A 467 -32.98 6.17 34.42
CA GLU A 467 -34.01 6.75 35.28
C GLU A 467 -33.62 8.12 35.80
N GLN A 468 -32.36 8.30 36.22
CA GLN A 468 -31.85 9.60 36.65
C GLN A 468 -31.91 10.63 35.54
N ILE A 469 -31.52 10.29 34.30
CA ILE A 469 -31.66 11.19 33.14
C ILE A 469 -33.11 11.53 32.88
N ARG A 470 -34.00 10.55 32.90
CA ARG A 470 -35.45 10.76 32.75
C ARG A 470 -36.05 11.68 33.83
N ALA A 471 -35.50 11.67 35.03
CA ALA A 471 -35.96 12.51 36.13
C ALA A 471 -35.39 13.93 36.07
N SER A 472 -34.13 14.12 35.68
CA SER A 472 -33.36 15.36 35.83
C SER A 472 -33.33 16.25 34.60
N VAL A 473 -33.36 15.71 33.40
CA VAL A 473 -33.23 16.47 32.13
C VAL A 473 -34.60 16.89 31.61
N ARG A 474 -34.77 18.19 31.36
CA ARG A 474 -36.01 18.77 30.80
C ARG A 474 -35.68 19.91 29.84
N PRO A 475 -36.27 20.00 28.67
CA PRO A 475 -37.12 18.96 28.03
C PRO A 475 -36.28 17.75 27.59
N LEU A 476 -36.85 16.56 27.55
CA LEU A 476 -36.23 15.32 27.14
C LEU A 476 -37.09 14.58 26.15
N ARG A 477 -36.48 14.11 25.04
CA ARG A 477 -37.13 13.25 24.04
C ARG A 477 -36.42 11.89 23.98
N ILE A 478 -37.18 10.82 24.13
CA ILE A 478 -36.66 9.46 24.03
C ILE A 478 -36.94 8.92 22.61
N VAL A 479 -35.93 8.42 21.97
CA VAL A 479 -35.97 7.87 20.62
C VAL A 479 -35.28 6.51 20.58
N CYS A 480 -35.57 5.74 19.51
CA CYS A 480 -34.90 4.48 19.25
C CYS A 480 -34.46 4.39 17.80
N GLY A 481 -33.25 3.91 17.57
CA GLY A 481 -32.72 3.50 16.27
C GLY A 481 -32.61 1.98 16.22
N ILE A 482 -33.17 1.36 15.20
CA ILE A 482 -33.22 -0.11 15.07
C ILE A 482 -32.59 -0.52 13.74
N ASP A 483 -31.56 -1.33 13.81
CA ASP A 483 -30.96 -2.02 12.68
C ASP A 483 -31.50 -3.44 12.56
N VAL A 484 -31.75 -3.91 11.32
CA VAL A 484 -32.42 -5.18 11.01
C VAL A 484 -31.44 -6.12 10.34
N GLN A 485 -31.02 -7.16 11.04
CA GLN A 485 -30.17 -8.22 10.54
C GLN A 485 -31.01 -9.49 10.25
N LYS A 486 -30.38 -10.55 9.77
CA LYS A 486 -31.07 -11.81 9.46
C LYS A 486 -31.57 -12.54 10.71
N ASP A 487 -30.76 -12.56 11.73
CA ASP A 487 -30.88 -13.37 12.92
C ASP A 487 -31.13 -12.57 14.21
N ARG A 488 -31.27 -11.24 14.08
CA ARG A 488 -31.49 -10.35 15.22
C ARG A 488 -31.96 -8.96 14.81
N LEU A 489 -32.54 -8.23 15.78
CA LEU A 489 -32.73 -6.78 15.73
C LEU A 489 -31.75 -6.16 16.75
N GLU A 490 -31.01 -5.13 16.35
CA GLU A 490 -30.21 -4.32 17.26
C GLU A 490 -30.90 -2.97 17.47
N ALA A 491 -31.12 -2.58 18.72
CA ALA A 491 -31.88 -1.41 19.10
C ALA A 491 -31.11 -0.56 20.11
N THR A 492 -30.82 0.69 19.73
CA THR A 492 -30.24 1.69 20.64
C THR A 492 -31.33 2.64 21.11
N LEU A 493 -31.50 2.80 22.40
CA LEU A 493 -32.34 3.80 23.06
C LEU A 493 -31.50 5.03 23.39
N ALA A 494 -31.91 6.20 22.91
CA ALA A 494 -31.23 7.46 23.19
C ALA A 494 -32.23 8.53 23.65
N ALA A 495 -31.79 9.37 24.57
CA ALA A 495 -32.51 10.55 25.00
C ALA A 495 -31.81 11.80 24.49
N PHE A 496 -32.58 12.76 23.97
CA PHE A 496 -32.09 14.03 23.49
C PHE A 496 -32.66 15.18 24.33
N GLY A 497 -31.75 16.04 24.80
CA GLY A 497 -32.06 17.30 25.43
C GLY A 497 -32.04 18.48 24.46
N LEU A 498 -31.92 19.71 25.00
CA LEU A 498 -31.73 20.91 24.19
C LEU A 498 -30.41 20.85 23.42
N ASP A 499 -30.39 21.53 22.28
CA ASP A 499 -29.21 21.63 21.42
C ASP A 499 -28.60 20.28 20.99
N GLU A 500 -29.43 19.24 20.92
CA GLU A 500 -29.08 17.87 20.53
C GLU A 500 -28.04 17.22 21.48
N GLU A 501 -27.89 17.63 22.72
CA GLU A 501 -27.18 16.88 23.75
C GLU A 501 -27.86 15.52 23.92
N CYS A 502 -27.06 14.45 23.95
CA CYS A 502 -27.56 13.08 23.78
C CYS A 502 -27.05 12.16 24.89
N TRP A 503 -27.95 11.39 25.51
CA TRP A 503 -27.65 10.31 26.46
C TRP A 503 -28.04 8.98 25.82
N VAL A 504 -27.08 8.08 25.65
CA VAL A 504 -27.38 6.70 25.18
C VAL A 504 -27.86 5.92 26.40
N LEU A 505 -29.14 5.62 26.45
CA LEU A 505 -29.78 5.03 27.64
C LEU A 505 -29.61 3.51 27.70
N ASP A 506 -29.60 2.83 26.55
CA ASP A 506 -29.57 1.36 26.49
C ASP A 506 -29.22 0.90 25.06
N HIS A 507 -28.64 -0.29 24.93
CA HIS A 507 -28.44 -0.99 23.67
C HIS A 507 -28.83 -2.45 23.83
N GLN A 508 -29.81 -2.92 23.05
CA GLN A 508 -30.36 -4.27 23.16
C GLN A 508 -30.19 -5.05 21.86
N ILE A 509 -29.77 -6.29 21.97
CA ILE A 509 -29.70 -7.25 20.87
C ILE A 509 -30.82 -8.25 21.06
N LEU A 510 -31.88 -8.14 20.24
CA LEU A 510 -33.02 -9.05 20.25
C LEU A 510 -32.76 -10.16 19.23
N ALA A 511 -32.29 -11.31 19.72
CA ALA A 511 -31.99 -12.47 18.90
C ALA A 511 -33.27 -13.17 18.40
N GLY A 512 -33.31 -13.52 17.12
CA GLY A 512 -34.44 -14.23 16.51
C GLY A 512 -34.48 -14.01 14.99
N ASP A 513 -35.16 -14.91 14.28
CA ASP A 513 -35.38 -14.78 12.84
C ASP A 513 -36.27 -13.57 12.54
N THR A 514 -35.72 -12.54 11.91
CA THR A 514 -36.40 -11.31 11.60
C THR A 514 -37.48 -11.43 10.49
N ALA A 515 -37.59 -12.59 9.86
CA ALA A 515 -38.69 -12.95 9.00
C ALA A 515 -39.93 -13.40 9.79
N GLN A 516 -39.80 -13.66 11.10
CA GLN A 516 -40.87 -14.15 11.99
C GLN A 516 -41.37 -13.02 12.91
N PRO A 517 -42.66 -13.06 13.35
CA PRO A 517 -43.23 -12.00 14.14
C PRO A 517 -42.80 -11.92 15.59
N GLU A 518 -42.19 -12.98 16.15
CA GLU A 518 -41.83 -13.09 17.57
C GLU A 518 -40.84 -12.00 17.99
N VAL A 519 -39.73 -11.86 17.29
CA VAL A 519 -38.73 -10.85 17.60
C VAL A 519 -39.26 -9.42 17.45
N TRP A 520 -40.23 -9.20 16.59
CA TRP A 520 -40.92 -7.91 16.46
C TRP A 520 -41.91 -7.64 17.61
N ALA A 521 -42.46 -8.68 18.25
CA ALA A 521 -43.21 -8.51 19.47
C ALA A 521 -42.33 -8.08 20.63
N ASP A 522 -41.16 -8.69 20.79
CA ASP A 522 -40.16 -8.28 21.80
C ASP A 522 -39.73 -6.83 21.59
N LEU A 523 -39.47 -6.44 20.34
CA LEU A 523 -39.18 -5.04 20.00
C LEU A 523 -40.32 -4.11 20.40
N ALA A 524 -41.55 -4.49 20.14
CA ALA A 524 -42.73 -3.68 20.49
C ALA A 524 -42.84 -3.48 22.01
N ASP A 525 -42.51 -4.51 22.81
CA ASP A 525 -42.53 -4.44 24.25
C ASP A 525 -41.42 -3.55 24.79
N LEU A 526 -40.20 -3.67 24.25
CA LEU A 526 -39.05 -2.79 24.56
C LEU A 526 -39.41 -1.33 24.30
N LEU A 527 -39.90 -1.00 23.10
CA LEU A 527 -40.21 0.38 22.73
C LEU A 527 -41.33 0.99 23.58
N ARG A 528 -42.33 0.15 23.98
CA ARG A 528 -43.42 0.55 24.84
C ARG A 528 -42.95 0.79 26.29
N ALA A 529 -42.17 -0.11 26.85
CA ALA A 529 -41.58 0.01 28.18
C ALA A 529 -40.67 1.26 28.28
N ALA A 530 -39.90 1.52 27.26
CA ALA A 530 -39.01 2.68 27.16
C ALA A 530 -39.77 4.01 26.94
N ARG A 531 -41.08 3.98 26.61
CA ARG A 531 -41.90 5.16 26.24
C ARG A 531 -41.26 5.97 25.11
N VAL A 532 -40.88 5.30 24.03
CA VAL A 532 -40.22 5.92 22.88
C VAL A 532 -41.20 6.81 22.13
N GLU A 533 -40.82 8.09 21.95
CA GLU A 533 -41.63 9.06 21.19
C GLU A 533 -41.53 8.86 19.67
N ARG A 534 -40.35 8.44 19.20
CA ARG A 534 -40.09 8.13 17.81
C ARG A 534 -39.05 7.07 17.64
N ALA A 535 -39.31 6.11 16.76
CA ALA A 535 -38.32 5.09 16.36
C ALA A 535 -38.09 5.15 14.86
N CYS A 536 -36.85 5.03 14.45
CA CYS A 536 -36.42 4.81 13.07
C CYS A 536 -35.91 3.38 12.91
N ILE A 537 -36.43 2.66 11.90
CA ILE A 537 -36.11 1.27 11.63
C ILE A 537 -35.51 1.18 10.24
N ASP A 538 -34.31 0.59 10.11
CA ASP A 538 -33.74 0.36 8.79
C ASP A 538 -34.62 -0.61 7.98
N SER A 539 -34.91 -0.26 6.74
CA SER A 539 -35.71 -1.07 5.82
C SER A 539 -34.90 -1.67 4.68
N GLY A 540 -33.61 -1.67 4.78
CA GLY A 540 -32.70 -2.25 3.79
C GLY A 540 -32.84 -3.77 3.70
N TYR A 541 -33.05 -4.42 4.85
CA TYR A 541 -33.36 -5.83 4.98
C TYR A 541 -34.78 -6.03 5.53
N GLN A 542 -35.46 -7.12 5.17
CA GLN A 542 -36.85 -7.44 5.61
C GLN A 542 -37.86 -6.28 5.46
N THR A 543 -37.81 -5.57 4.33
CA THR A 543 -38.65 -4.38 4.07
C THR A 543 -40.12 -4.61 4.36
N GLY A 544 -40.70 -5.80 4.06
CA GLY A 544 -42.06 -6.16 4.34
C GLY A 544 -42.40 -6.12 5.83
N MET A 545 -41.60 -6.82 6.65
CA MET A 545 -41.79 -6.89 8.10
C MET A 545 -41.70 -5.49 8.75
N VAL A 546 -40.70 -4.69 8.30
CA VAL A 546 -40.53 -3.29 8.76
C VAL A 546 -41.81 -2.44 8.40
N GLN A 547 -42.33 -2.59 7.21
CA GLN A 547 -43.54 -1.89 6.77
C GLN A 547 -44.75 -2.30 7.60
N ASP A 548 -44.95 -3.59 7.83
CA ASP A 548 -46.07 -4.13 8.62
C ASP A 548 -45.94 -3.69 10.08
N PHE A 549 -44.73 -3.74 10.66
CA PHE A 549 -44.49 -3.25 12.02
C PHE A 549 -44.81 -1.77 12.18
N CYS A 550 -44.42 -0.95 11.20
CA CYS A 550 -44.66 0.49 11.21
C CYS A 550 -46.12 0.87 10.87
N ALA A 551 -46.87 0.03 10.14
CA ALA A 551 -48.21 0.36 9.64
C ALA A 551 -49.15 0.75 10.76
N HIS A 552 -49.10 0.08 11.89
CA HIS A 552 -49.97 0.26 13.04
C HIS A 552 -49.38 1.14 14.18
N ARG A 553 -48.15 1.72 13.96
CA ARG A 553 -47.46 2.52 14.98
C ARG A 553 -47.04 3.87 14.39
N ALA A 554 -47.82 4.94 14.66
CA ALA A 554 -47.58 6.27 14.07
C ALA A 554 -46.20 6.87 14.41
N TRP A 555 -45.63 6.45 15.49
CA TRP A 555 -44.31 6.89 15.98
C TRP A 555 -43.15 6.05 15.44
N CYS A 556 -43.38 4.91 14.79
CA CYS A 556 -42.36 4.15 14.06
C CYS A 556 -42.24 4.62 12.60
N VAL A 557 -41.02 4.79 12.11
CA VAL A 557 -40.77 5.31 10.77
C VAL A 557 -39.81 4.34 10.07
N PRO A 558 -40.23 3.73 8.92
CA PRO A 558 -39.33 2.96 8.11
C PRO A 558 -38.37 3.91 7.42
N THR A 559 -37.05 3.60 7.47
CA THR A 559 -36.00 4.45 6.94
C THR A 559 -35.12 3.69 5.94
N LYS A 560 -34.47 4.42 5.05
CA LYS A 560 -33.43 3.86 4.15
C LYS A 560 -32.23 4.78 4.10
N GLY A 561 -31.07 4.25 4.44
CA GLY A 561 -29.80 4.94 4.32
C GLY A 561 -29.47 5.25 2.85
N LEU A 562 -29.06 6.48 2.57
CA LEU A 562 -28.56 6.94 1.27
C LEU A 562 -27.19 7.58 1.48
N ALA A 563 -26.18 6.98 0.89
CA ALA A 563 -24.84 7.54 0.82
C ALA A 563 -24.75 8.68 -0.21
N GLY A 564 -23.72 9.49 -0.11
CA GLY A 564 -23.37 10.54 -1.06
C GLY A 564 -23.34 11.93 -0.44
N PRO A 565 -22.45 12.82 -0.99
CA PRO A 565 -22.23 14.16 -0.46
C PRO A 565 -23.46 15.05 -0.62
N GLY A 566 -23.60 16.04 0.29
CA GLY A 566 -24.64 17.09 0.21
C GLY A 566 -26.06 16.64 0.57
N ARG A 567 -26.23 15.46 1.19
CA ARG A 567 -27.51 15.02 1.73
C ARG A 567 -27.61 15.38 3.21
N ASP A 568 -28.69 16.06 3.58
CA ASP A 568 -29.01 16.31 4.99
C ASP A 568 -29.38 15.00 5.69
N VAL A 569 -29.15 14.92 7.02
CA VAL A 569 -29.51 13.74 7.84
C VAL A 569 -30.96 13.35 7.60
N VAL A 570 -31.87 14.32 7.60
CA VAL A 570 -33.27 14.15 7.20
C VAL A 570 -33.68 15.30 6.28
N GLU A 571 -34.58 15.04 5.33
CA GLU A 571 -35.10 16.08 4.46
C GLU A 571 -35.81 17.19 5.27
N ASP A 572 -35.67 18.45 4.83
CA ASP A 572 -36.44 19.53 5.41
C ASP A 572 -37.93 19.31 5.23
N GLN A 573 -38.74 19.89 6.12
CA GLN A 573 -40.19 19.65 6.17
C GLN A 573 -40.91 20.03 4.85
N ARG A 574 -40.44 21.04 4.13
CA ARG A 574 -41.06 21.47 2.85
C ARG A 574 -40.78 20.47 1.74
N ARG A 575 -39.53 20.03 1.59
CA ARG A 575 -39.17 19.00 0.60
C ARG A 575 -39.87 17.67 0.89
N ARG A 576 -39.90 17.28 2.16
CA ARG A 576 -40.61 16.08 2.63
C ARG A 576 -42.11 16.15 2.30
N ALA A 577 -42.79 17.26 2.61
CA ALA A 577 -44.18 17.45 2.30
C ALA A 577 -44.47 17.40 0.77
N ALA A 578 -43.59 18.02 -0.04
CA ALA A 578 -43.68 17.94 -1.50
C ALA A 578 -43.55 16.51 -2.02
N ARG A 579 -42.57 15.74 -1.53
CA ARG A 579 -42.34 14.34 -1.87
C ARG A 579 -43.53 13.45 -1.51
N LEU A 580 -44.14 13.67 -0.36
CA LEU A 580 -45.27 12.90 0.13
C LEU A 580 -46.54 13.16 -0.69
N ARG A 581 -46.71 14.38 -1.25
CA ARG A 581 -47.87 14.73 -2.12
C ARG A 581 -47.78 14.05 -3.50
N THR A 582 -46.58 13.78 -4.02
CA THR A 582 -46.42 13.26 -5.38
C THR A 582 -46.48 11.74 -5.51
N LYS A 583 -46.41 10.98 -4.41
CA LYS A 583 -46.40 9.51 -4.43
C LYS A 583 -47.63 8.92 -3.76
N ARG A 584 -48.67 8.53 -4.56
CA ARG A 584 -49.69 7.56 -4.12
C ARG A 584 -49.02 6.19 -3.96
N ARG A 585 -48.73 5.76 -2.72
CA ARG A 585 -48.18 4.42 -2.43
C ARG A 585 -49.11 3.68 -1.44
N ARG A 586 -49.24 2.35 -1.62
CA ARG A 586 -49.70 1.44 -0.57
C ARG A 586 -48.58 1.34 0.48
N GLY A 587 -48.86 1.51 1.77
CA GLY A 587 -47.95 1.41 2.88
C GLY A 587 -47.38 2.76 3.34
N ARG A 588 -46.64 2.74 4.45
CA ARG A 588 -45.95 3.92 4.99
C ARG A 588 -44.78 4.35 4.09
N PRO A 589 -44.62 5.65 3.86
CA PRO A 589 -43.47 6.14 3.09
C PRO A 589 -42.19 5.88 3.85
N VAL A 590 -41.22 5.28 3.14
CA VAL A 590 -39.86 5.11 3.65
C VAL A 590 -39.11 6.46 3.61
N GLU A 591 -38.58 6.87 4.74
CA GLU A 591 -37.84 8.14 4.85
C GLU A 591 -36.36 7.94 4.45
N PRO A 592 -35.85 8.72 3.50
CA PRO A 592 -34.45 8.71 3.14
C PRO A 592 -33.62 9.39 4.23
N ILE A 593 -32.53 8.76 4.64
CA ILE A 593 -31.56 9.26 5.62
C ILE A 593 -30.22 9.50 4.95
N GLY A 594 -29.66 10.72 5.09
CA GLY A 594 -28.31 11.04 4.64
C GLY A 594 -27.27 10.47 5.61
N VAL A 595 -26.85 9.21 5.38
CA VAL A 595 -25.99 8.48 6.32
C VAL A 595 -24.60 9.10 6.44
N ASP A 596 -24.02 9.61 5.36
CA ASP A 596 -22.67 10.19 5.38
C ASP A 596 -22.60 11.44 6.25
N HIS A 597 -23.63 12.30 6.16
CA HIS A 597 -23.72 13.49 6.99
C HIS A 597 -24.01 13.13 8.46
N ALA A 598 -24.87 12.14 8.71
CA ALA A 598 -25.17 11.68 10.06
C ALA A 598 -23.92 11.08 10.74
N LYS A 599 -23.18 10.24 10.03
CA LYS A 599 -21.92 9.66 10.53
C LYS A 599 -20.88 10.75 10.81
N ALA A 600 -20.68 11.70 9.89
CA ALA A 600 -19.77 12.83 10.10
C ALA A 600 -20.13 13.64 11.36
N LEU A 601 -21.41 13.89 11.57
CA LEU A 601 -21.89 14.62 12.74
C LEU A 601 -21.71 13.82 14.04
N ILE A 602 -22.03 12.53 14.05
CA ILE A 602 -21.83 11.66 15.20
C ILE A 602 -20.34 11.58 15.56
N TYR A 603 -19.44 11.34 14.61
CA TYR A 603 -18.02 11.28 14.88
C TYR A 603 -17.46 12.62 15.39
N SER A 604 -17.93 13.75 14.86
CA SER A 604 -17.54 15.06 15.39
C SER A 604 -17.98 15.26 16.85
N ARG A 605 -19.13 14.72 17.24
CA ARG A 605 -19.67 14.76 18.60
C ARG A 605 -18.95 13.77 19.53
N LEU A 606 -18.61 12.59 19.04
CA LEU A 606 -17.81 11.63 19.79
C LEU A 606 -16.40 12.16 20.08
N ALA A 607 -15.87 13.04 19.25
CA ALA A 607 -14.59 13.70 19.48
C ALA A 607 -14.65 14.87 20.47
N GLN A 608 -15.84 15.34 20.88
CA GLN A 608 -15.99 16.42 21.86
C GLN A 608 -15.52 15.97 23.24
N THR A 609 -14.76 16.83 23.92
CA THR A 609 -14.26 16.62 25.28
C THR A 609 -15.00 17.43 26.34
N LYS A 610 -15.83 18.41 25.90
CA LYS A 610 -16.60 19.27 26.80
C LYS A 610 -18.08 18.96 26.67
N VAL A 611 -18.74 18.77 27.80
CA VAL A 611 -20.18 18.59 27.91
C VAL A 611 -20.90 19.84 27.40
N GLY A 612 -22.00 19.66 26.68
CA GLY A 612 -22.83 20.73 26.13
C GLY A 612 -23.50 20.34 24.81
N ALA A 613 -23.80 21.33 23.97
CA ALA A 613 -24.50 21.14 22.70
C ALA A 613 -23.91 20.00 21.87
N GLY A 614 -24.72 18.99 21.57
CA GLY A 614 -24.35 17.83 20.76
C GLY A 614 -23.44 16.80 21.45
N TYR A 615 -23.02 16.99 22.70
CA TYR A 615 -22.22 15.98 23.42
C TYR A 615 -23.00 14.68 23.59
N ILE A 616 -22.30 13.55 23.49
CA ILE A 616 -22.89 12.21 23.64
C ILE A 616 -22.37 11.58 24.94
N HIS A 617 -23.28 11.30 25.86
CA HIS A 617 -23.04 10.69 27.15
C HIS A 617 -23.28 9.17 27.09
N PHE A 618 -22.44 8.42 27.80
CA PHE A 618 -22.56 6.97 27.94
C PHE A 618 -22.60 6.56 29.41
N PRO A 619 -23.51 5.67 29.82
CA PRO A 619 -23.57 5.19 31.21
C PRO A 619 -22.50 4.17 31.50
N ALA A 620 -22.12 4.06 32.77
CA ALA A 620 -21.23 2.98 33.25
C ALA A 620 -22.05 1.71 33.54
N GLU A 621 -22.69 1.17 32.51
CA GLU A 621 -23.51 -0.06 32.57
C GLU A 621 -22.88 -1.19 31.74
N ALA A 622 -23.25 -2.45 32.04
CA ALA A 622 -22.59 -3.63 31.48
C ALA A 622 -22.68 -3.78 29.95
N TRP A 623 -23.72 -3.22 29.32
CA TRP A 623 -23.88 -3.26 27.87
C TRP A 623 -22.98 -2.26 27.14
N ALA A 624 -22.49 -1.21 27.83
CA ALA A 624 -21.56 -0.22 27.28
C ALA A 624 -20.11 -0.73 27.40
N ASP A 625 -19.86 -1.85 26.76
CA ASP A 625 -18.62 -2.62 26.80
C ASP A 625 -17.66 -2.29 25.62
N ASP A 626 -16.56 -3.01 25.59
CA ASP A 626 -15.55 -2.87 24.53
C ASP A 626 -16.14 -3.10 23.14
N GLU A 627 -17.01 -4.11 22.98
CA GLU A 627 -17.60 -4.45 21.69
C GLU A 627 -18.54 -3.36 21.18
N TYR A 628 -19.35 -2.76 22.05
CA TYR A 628 -20.20 -1.64 21.70
C TYR A 628 -19.38 -0.45 21.16
N PHE A 629 -18.32 -0.05 21.85
CA PHE A 629 -17.48 1.06 21.43
C PHE A 629 -16.63 0.72 20.19
N LEU A 630 -16.23 -0.53 20.02
CA LEU A 630 -15.58 -1.01 18.80
C LEU A 630 -16.51 -0.92 17.58
N GLN A 631 -17.80 -1.18 17.73
CA GLN A 631 -18.80 -1.01 16.69
C GLN A 631 -19.08 0.47 16.40
N LEU A 632 -19.10 1.35 17.40
CA LEU A 632 -19.17 2.80 17.20
C LEU A 632 -17.97 3.34 16.40
N ALA A 633 -16.80 2.76 16.59
CA ALA A 633 -15.57 3.12 15.87
C ALA A 633 -15.32 2.29 14.61
N ALA A 634 -16.32 1.53 14.12
CA ALA A 634 -16.15 0.55 13.05
C ALA A 634 -15.99 1.15 11.66
N GLU A 635 -16.17 2.44 11.47
CA GLU A 635 -16.04 3.10 10.18
C GLU A 635 -15.11 4.30 10.22
N GLN A 636 -14.46 4.56 9.10
CA GLN A 636 -13.59 5.71 8.90
C GLN A 636 -13.91 6.40 7.57
N MET A 637 -13.84 7.73 7.57
CA MET A 637 -13.94 8.51 6.34
C MET A 637 -12.61 8.38 5.58
N ARG A 638 -12.64 7.83 4.37
CA ARG A 638 -11.46 7.69 3.50
C ARG A 638 -11.67 8.43 2.21
N THR A 639 -10.61 9.03 1.73
CA THR A 639 -10.59 9.70 0.43
C THR A 639 -9.83 8.85 -0.58
N ARG A 640 -10.50 8.44 -1.66
CA ARG A 640 -9.91 7.63 -2.73
C ARG A 640 -10.00 8.33 -4.07
N GLN A 641 -9.06 8.00 -4.96
CA GLN A 641 -9.14 8.40 -6.37
C GLN A 641 -9.81 7.28 -7.18
N ARG A 642 -10.89 7.61 -7.89
CA ARG A 642 -11.57 6.67 -8.78
C ARG A 642 -11.89 7.36 -10.10
N GLY A 643 -11.30 6.86 -11.20
CA GLY A 643 -11.51 7.46 -12.52
C GLY A 643 -11.12 8.94 -12.63
N GLY A 644 -10.00 9.34 -12.00
CA GLY A 644 -9.52 10.72 -11.98
C GLY A 644 -10.29 11.68 -11.06
N ARG A 645 -11.31 11.21 -10.33
CA ARG A 645 -12.07 12.01 -9.37
C ARG A 645 -11.75 11.61 -7.94
N THR A 646 -11.63 12.61 -7.08
CA THR A 646 -11.49 12.40 -5.63
C THR A 646 -12.88 12.09 -5.04
N ILE A 647 -13.04 10.91 -4.48
CA ILE A 647 -14.26 10.48 -3.78
C ILE A 647 -13.92 10.31 -2.31
N THR A 648 -14.72 10.95 -1.44
CA THR A 648 -14.65 10.75 0.01
C THR A 648 -15.85 9.92 0.42
N GLU A 649 -15.59 8.77 1.06
CA GLU A 649 -16.61 7.79 1.44
C GLU A 649 -16.31 7.22 2.83
N TRP A 650 -17.36 6.78 3.53
CA TRP A 650 -17.21 5.99 4.75
C TRP A 650 -16.84 4.56 4.40
N VAL A 651 -15.79 4.05 5.01
CA VAL A 651 -15.28 2.69 4.81
C VAL A 651 -15.36 1.95 6.13
N GLN A 652 -16.07 0.84 6.12
CA GLN A 652 -16.14 -0.08 7.24
C GLN A 652 -14.76 -0.75 7.43
N ILE A 653 -14.20 -0.64 8.64
CA ILE A 653 -12.88 -1.17 9.03
C ILE A 653 -12.99 -2.37 9.97
N ARG A 654 -14.21 -2.71 10.43
CA ARG A 654 -14.54 -3.85 11.28
C ARG A 654 -15.79 -4.57 10.77
N PRO A 655 -15.94 -5.88 11.03
CA PRO A 655 -17.07 -6.67 10.51
C PRO A 655 -18.43 -6.20 11.03
N ARG A 656 -18.48 -5.64 12.25
CA ARG A 656 -19.71 -5.17 12.90
C ARG A 656 -19.70 -3.67 13.12
N ASN A 657 -20.81 -2.98 12.76
CA ASN A 657 -21.00 -1.54 12.91
C ASN A 657 -22.44 -1.17 13.33
N GLU A 658 -23.23 -2.15 13.76
CA GLU A 658 -24.67 -1.99 14.00
C GLU A 658 -24.95 -0.93 15.08
N ALA A 659 -24.11 -0.82 16.13
CA ALA A 659 -24.24 0.22 17.16
C ALA A 659 -24.14 1.64 16.58
N LEU A 660 -23.24 1.85 15.59
CA LEU A 660 -23.12 3.12 14.89
C LEU A 660 -24.36 3.40 14.03
N ASP A 661 -24.83 2.41 13.27
CA ASP A 661 -26.01 2.58 12.42
C ASP A 661 -27.27 2.82 13.27
N CYS A 662 -27.44 2.15 14.41
CA CYS A 662 -28.49 2.44 15.37
C CYS A 662 -28.41 3.89 15.91
N LEU A 663 -27.22 4.40 16.20
CA LEU A 663 -27.05 5.77 16.68
C LEU A 663 -27.36 6.81 15.58
N VAL A 664 -27.03 6.51 14.31
CA VAL A 664 -27.45 7.30 13.14
C VAL A 664 -28.98 7.35 13.05
N LEU A 665 -29.65 6.23 13.29
CA LEU A 665 -31.13 6.15 13.28
C LEU A 665 -31.75 6.88 14.49
N CYS A 666 -31.10 6.88 15.68
CA CYS A 666 -31.53 7.69 16.83
C CYS A 666 -31.50 9.19 16.52
N LEU A 667 -30.39 9.68 15.94
CA LEU A 667 -30.27 11.08 15.52
C LEU A 667 -31.33 11.44 14.48
N SER A 668 -31.59 10.53 13.54
CA SER A 668 -32.61 10.70 12.51
C SER A 668 -34.01 10.74 13.10
N ALA A 669 -34.31 9.86 14.05
CA ALA A 669 -35.62 9.85 14.77
C ALA A 669 -35.83 11.15 15.54
N HIS A 670 -34.80 11.65 16.22
CA HIS A 670 -34.86 12.93 16.90
C HIS A 670 -35.19 14.09 15.95
N ARG A 671 -34.51 14.19 14.82
CA ARG A 671 -34.69 15.25 13.82
C ARG A 671 -36.02 15.15 13.09
N LEU A 672 -36.50 13.94 12.81
CA LEU A 672 -37.87 13.72 12.22
C LEU A 672 -39.00 14.11 13.16
N ALA A 673 -38.77 14.09 14.47
CA ALA A 673 -39.71 14.56 15.47
C ALA A 673 -39.80 16.10 15.58
N GLY A 674 -38.87 16.83 14.94
CA GLY A 674 -38.79 18.28 14.94
C GLY A 674 -37.99 18.85 16.14
N LYS A 675 -37.86 20.19 16.18
CA LYS A 675 -37.07 20.85 17.24
C LYS A 675 -37.70 20.64 18.62
N LEU A 676 -36.88 20.33 19.60
CA LEU A 676 -37.28 20.31 20.99
C LEU A 676 -37.35 21.77 21.49
N LYS A 677 -38.47 22.14 22.16
CA LYS A 677 -38.64 23.49 22.66
C LYS A 677 -38.37 23.53 24.16
N ALA A 678 -37.68 24.57 24.65
CA ALA A 678 -37.60 24.81 26.06
C ALA A 678 -39.01 25.05 26.62
N THR A 679 -39.37 24.37 27.70
CA THR A 679 -40.60 24.61 28.40
C THR A 679 -40.38 25.80 29.31
N ASP A 680 -41.19 26.87 29.19
CA ASP A 680 -41.11 28.11 29.96
C ASP A 680 -41.50 27.96 31.45
N LYS A 681 -41.40 26.78 32.06
CA LYS A 681 -41.56 26.62 33.50
C LYS A 681 -40.25 26.24 34.16
N PRO A 682 -39.67 27.10 35.00
CA PRO A 682 -38.59 26.73 35.85
C PRO A 682 -39.01 25.60 36.78
N ALA A 683 -38.35 24.46 36.73
CA ALA A 683 -38.48 23.41 37.73
C ALA A 683 -38.12 24.03 39.08
N ALA A 684 -38.98 23.86 40.08
CA ALA A 684 -38.71 24.26 41.46
C ALA A 684 -37.34 23.78 41.91
N SER A 685 -36.50 24.71 42.33
CA SER A 685 -35.17 24.45 42.85
C SER A 685 -35.20 23.37 43.94
N ALA A 686 -34.47 22.27 43.70
CA ALA A 686 -34.14 21.31 44.73
C ALA A 686 -33.24 22.02 45.80
N PRO A 687 -33.43 21.73 47.11
CA PRO A 687 -32.68 22.40 48.16
C PRO A 687 -31.17 22.09 48.04
N GLU A 688 -30.38 23.15 48.01
CA GLU A 688 -28.93 23.07 48.14
C GLU A 688 -28.55 22.29 49.40
N GLN A 689 -27.90 21.18 49.23
CA GLN A 689 -27.17 20.52 50.32
C GLN A 689 -25.90 21.35 50.62
N ARG A 690 -25.97 22.07 51.74
CA ARG A 690 -24.82 22.77 52.35
C ARG A 690 -23.71 21.74 52.57
N THR A 691 -22.65 21.81 51.83
CA THR A 691 -21.37 21.18 52.17
C THR A 691 -20.71 22.00 53.30
N ALA A 692 -20.34 21.27 54.35
CA ALA A 692 -19.67 21.85 55.52
C ALA A 692 -18.33 22.48 55.15
N SER A 693 -18.15 23.71 55.60
CA SER A 693 -16.94 24.51 55.50
C SER A 693 -15.79 23.93 56.34
N ALA A 694 -14.62 23.76 55.76
CA ALA A 694 -13.34 23.63 56.48
C ALA A 694 -12.80 25.05 56.84
N PRO A 695 -12.07 25.19 57.94
CA PRO A 695 -11.79 26.51 58.53
C PRO A 695 -10.70 27.30 57.80
N ALA A 696 -10.92 28.62 57.79
CA ALA A 696 -10.09 29.65 57.18
C ALA A 696 -8.71 29.78 57.84
N ALA A 697 -7.68 29.88 57.01
CA ALA A 697 -6.38 30.43 57.40
C ALA A 697 -6.34 31.93 57.09
N THR A 698 -5.88 32.72 58.06
CA THR A 698 -5.79 34.19 58.12
C THR A 698 -4.82 34.76 57.07
N PRO A 699 -5.09 35.96 56.53
CA PRO A 699 -4.19 36.59 55.56
C PRO A 699 -3.17 37.50 56.26
N THR A 700 -1.95 37.52 55.71
CA THR A 700 -0.96 38.57 56.00
C THR A 700 -0.86 39.49 54.78
N ASP A 701 -1.06 40.79 55.09
CA ASP A 701 -0.87 41.94 54.22
C ASP A 701 0.50 41.97 53.53
N GLN A 702 0.56 42.38 52.28
CA GLN A 702 1.42 43.48 51.86
C GLN A 702 0.99 44.08 50.49
N ILE A 703 0.91 45.39 50.57
CA ILE A 703 0.53 46.42 49.63
C ILE A 703 1.60 46.58 48.51
N GLY A 704 1.18 46.86 47.31
CA GLY A 704 2.07 47.30 46.22
C GLY A 704 1.31 47.74 44.96
N ARG A 705 0.94 49.05 44.92
CA ARG A 705 0.40 49.72 43.72
C ARG A 705 1.46 50.01 42.68
N ALA A 706 1.10 49.95 41.41
CA ALA A 706 1.32 50.94 40.33
C ALA A 706 0.89 50.32 38.98
N SER A 707 -0.01 50.81 38.38
CA SER A 707 -0.48 51.75 37.36
C SER A 707 0.40 51.85 36.10
N CYS A 708 -0.35 51.91 35.00
CA CYS A 708 -0.16 52.60 33.71
C CYS A 708 0.29 51.78 32.52
N ARG A 709 -0.62 51.62 31.58
CA ARG A 709 -0.83 52.28 30.25
C ARG A 709 0.10 51.89 29.10
N GLU A 710 -0.61 51.48 28.03
CA GLU A 710 -0.41 51.80 26.58
C GLU A 710 0.90 51.36 25.89
N ARG A 711 0.84 50.42 25.01
CA ARG A 711 0.56 50.59 23.55
C ARG A 711 0.25 49.26 22.88
#